data_9a89a1d83783d08e9c10d159025356c4
#
_entry.id   9a89a1d83783d08e9c10d159025356c4
#
_cell.length_a   1.000
_cell.length_b   1.000
_cell.length_c   1.000
_cell.angle_alpha   90.00
_cell.angle_beta   90.00
_cell.angle_gamma   90.00
#
_symmetry.space_group_name_H-M   'P 1'
#
loop_
_entity.id
_entity.type
_entity.pdbx_description
1 polymer ?
#
loop_
_entity_poly.entity_id
_entity_poly.type
_entity_poly.pdbx_seq_one_letter_code
_entity_poly.pdbx_strand_id
1 'polypeptide(L)'
;MELRPHLTFAPPKSISELDPLSGRPPRLNTPSGTDQFRLFKPKIQQLQTRFAEHIALCESVDGLSPEKVLVLELAGSVKDFANALSKVQGFEYMTHWLTEDHADETQIYLGREDSRKPVECEIYLTMSNQEGLKQLLSHWQKATGPDAMDHGLAPLRHALKQLNNVRFWDTEDRIKKTGILEDWQYRIEDTETYGSEAIPFEIELWFRPTEPTRYHAEQCLKTLIETLGGKITSTFVHTGIAYHALRGELPIEQVKIVIEKGAEHLQLMRCDDVMFFRPLGQCGFSLPDDTDQHLVEEADPDVEPLASSSPVVALFDGLPLENHSAIAGRIIIEDPDDYSDLYHTPREQLHGTAMASLIIHGDKNAGERPLDSPLYILPILAPGNPSLDGKRLECIPEGVLPLDLIHRAVKRLFEGDGDSPPAAPDVKAINLSVCDPRQLFDRNMSPWARMLDWLSHRYNVLFVVSAGNHLDDISLETNHEDFQTLDPSEKEKAIVEALDKVRWSRRLMSPAESVNALTVKAAHHDHSEDNSIPNIIDPFSTSGMFSPINPISLGKANSIKPEIMASGGRVTYRNTSYHDKDPMTLSVVNTPKPFGPGHKVATPGNNPGDINGYAFSYGTSNAAALTTRRIAMLHETINSMKEFQEDDALAHAPEALILKALVTHGAELSNDAQAACENALKTAENSRTYKGNESQLFGYGQINEQRIHACTTNQATLIHTGKVKLDDADIYRFPLPNCLSAVEEERRMIITLAWFSPINPMHSEYRQAQLWVSDPKQSSPLEFSAGDYYHHHQKKGTVYHDVIQGDRASPFLSGDEIQLKVNCKARAGGKRLTIPYALVVTLDSSNVKLPIYEEVKASLEQQLEQVTKEEISI
;
A
#
# COMPACT_ATOMS: atom_id res chain seq x y z
N MET A 1 16.82 -14.44 -29.85
CA MET A 1 17.84 -14.88 -28.85
C MET A 1 17.35 -16.17 -28.24
N GLU A 2 18.25 -17.10 -27.94
CA GLU A 2 17.88 -18.33 -27.21
C GLU A 2 17.57 -17.98 -25.75
N LEU A 3 16.36 -18.28 -25.30
CA LEU A 3 15.92 -18.05 -23.92
C LEU A 3 16.45 -19.18 -23.03
N ARG A 4 16.92 -18.83 -21.85
CA ARG A 4 17.56 -19.71 -20.86
C ARG A 4 16.88 -19.59 -19.51
N PRO A 5 16.77 -20.67 -18.72
CA PRO A 5 16.15 -20.60 -17.40
C PRO A 5 16.99 -19.74 -16.45
N HIS A 6 16.33 -19.19 -15.43
CA HIS A 6 17.03 -18.57 -14.30
C HIS A 6 17.85 -19.61 -13.53
N LEU A 7 18.89 -19.16 -12.84
CA LEU A 7 19.78 -19.97 -12.03
C LEU A 7 19.44 -19.86 -10.54
N THR A 8 19.90 -20.80 -9.71
CA THR A 8 19.77 -20.74 -8.26
C THR A 8 21.12 -20.43 -7.60
N PHE A 9 21.10 -19.60 -6.54
CA PHE A 9 22.29 -19.40 -5.71
C PHE A 9 22.65 -20.65 -4.92
N ALA A 10 23.93 -20.85 -4.67
CA ALA A 10 24.37 -21.73 -3.60
C ALA A 10 23.87 -21.24 -2.23
N PRO A 11 23.62 -22.13 -1.24
CA PRO A 11 23.15 -21.78 0.08
C PRO A 11 24.01 -20.68 0.73
N PRO A 12 23.39 -19.67 1.38
CA PRO A 12 24.12 -18.56 1.99
C PRO A 12 24.80 -18.97 3.30
N LYS A 13 25.82 -18.21 3.68
CA LYS A 13 26.43 -18.30 5.01
C LYS A 13 25.78 -17.34 5.97
N SER A 14 25.13 -17.84 7.02
CA SER A 14 24.55 -17.01 8.08
C SER A 14 25.59 -16.51 9.07
N ILE A 15 25.49 -15.25 9.47
CA ILE A 15 26.34 -14.56 10.43
C ILE A 15 25.53 -13.67 11.38
N SER A 16 26.03 -13.42 12.60
CA SER A 16 25.35 -12.58 13.60
C SER A 16 25.85 -11.14 13.62
N GLU A 17 26.37 -10.63 12.51
CA GLU A 17 26.88 -9.28 12.38
C GLU A 17 26.11 -8.51 11.28
N LEU A 18 25.51 -7.38 11.65
CA LEU A 18 24.77 -6.51 10.75
C LEU A 18 25.59 -5.30 10.30
N ASP A 19 25.37 -4.86 9.10
CA ASP A 19 25.88 -3.58 8.65
C ASP A 19 25.03 -2.42 9.20
N PRO A 20 25.63 -1.26 9.46
CA PRO A 20 24.92 -0.11 9.98
C PRO A 20 23.93 0.45 8.95
N LEU A 21 22.70 0.78 9.39
CA LEU A 21 21.67 1.34 8.53
C LEU A 21 21.89 2.81 8.17
N SER A 22 22.52 3.58 9.03
CA SER A 22 22.71 5.03 8.87
C SER A 22 23.77 5.59 9.80
N GLY A 23 24.24 6.82 9.54
CA GLY A 23 25.07 7.61 10.45
C GLY A 23 24.36 7.96 11.75
N ARG A 24 25.08 8.64 12.66
CA ARG A 24 24.50 9.10 13.93
C ARG A 24 23.35 10.08 13.66
N PRO A 25 22.17 9.90 14.32
CA PRO A 25 21.10 10.86 14.18
C PRO A 25 21.52 12.25 14.68
N PRO A 26 21.00 13.34 14.08
CA PRO A 26 21.29 14.68 14.56
C PRO A 26 20.85 14.85 16.02
N ARG A 27 21.56 15.72 16.74
CA ARG A 27 21.25 15.98 18.14
C ARG A 27 19.90 16.66 18.28
N LEU A 28 19.03 16.10 19.12
CA LEU A 28 17.78 16.72 19.53
C LEU A 28 18.06 17.70 20.68
N ASN A 29 17.67 18.96 20.52
CA ASN A 29 17.75 19.99 21.56
C ASN A 29 16.36 20.14 22.17
N THR A 30 16.29 20.18 23.50
CA THR A 30 15.04 20.24 24.25
C THR A 30 15.19 21.19 25.43
N PRO A 31 14.12 21.83 25.92
CA PRO A 31 14.10 22.60 27.16
C PRO A 31 14.48 21.75 28.37
N SER A 32 14.74 22.38 29.51
CA SER A 32 14.92 21.67 30.76
C SER A 32 13.60 21.02 31.22
N GLY A 33 13.71 19.90 31.96
CA GLY A 33 12.53 19.24 32.54
C GLY A 33 11.75 20.16 33.49
N THR A 34 12.46 21.04 34.21
CA THR A 34 11.84 22.01 35.12
C THR A 34 11.00 23.06 34.38
N ASP A 35 11.52 23.59 33.26
CA ASP A 35 10.78 24.59 32.47
C ASP A 35 9.55 23.97 31.83
N GLN A 36 9.68 22.77 31.25
CA GLN A 36 8.57 22.01 30.69
C GLN A 36 7.50 21.67 31.75
N PHE A 37 7.90 21.23 32.92
CA PHE A 37 6.95 20.95 34.00
C PHE A 37 6.20 22.20 34.41
N ARG A 38 6.89 23.35 34.51
CA ARG A 38 6.24 24.65 34.81
C ARG A 38 5.23 25.04 33.76
N LEU A 39 5.53 24.78 32.48
CA LEU A 39 4.65 25.07 31.34
C LEU A 39 3.40 24.19 31.36
N PHE A 40 3.56 22.88 31.54
CA PHE A 40 2.45 21.91 31.36
C PHE A 40 1.64 21.62 32.63
N LYS A 41 2.18 21.89 33.84
CA LYS A 41 1.44 21.67 35.11
C LYS A 41 0.05 22.31 35.14
N PRO A 42 -0.16 23.60 34.77
CA PRO A 42 -1.49 24.21 34.75
C PRO A 42 -2.44 23.50 33.77
N LYS A 43 -1.92 23.10 32.60
CA LYS A 43 -2.71 22.42 31.58
C LYS A 43 -3.20 21.04 32.05
N ILE A 44 -2.35 20.28 32.72
CA ILE A 44 -2.73 18.98 33.29
C ILE A 44 -3.72 19.15 34.44
N GLN A 45 -3.57 20.17 35.26
CA GLN A 45 -4.56 20.49 36.30
C GLN A 45 -5.93 20.87 35.70
N GLN A 46 -5.95 21.60 34.59
CA GLN A 46 -7.18 21.88 33.86
C GLN A 46 -7.82 20.58 33.30
N LEU A 47 -7.01 19.66 32.77
CA LEU A 47 -7.51 18.35 32.35
C LEU A 47 -8.11 17.55 33.50
N GLN A 48 -7.53 17.62 34.70
CA GLN A 48 -8.12 16.99 35.89
C GLN A 48 -9.51 17.54 36.23
N THR A 49 -9.70 18.86 36.09
CA THR A 49 -11.02 19.50 36.29
C THR A 49 -12.02 19.01 35.26
N ARG A 50 -11.65 19.04 33.96
CA ARG A 50 -12.50 18.52 32.87
C ARG A 50 -12.82 17.03 33.03
N PHE A 51 -11.91 16.26 33.61
CA PHE A 51 -12.15 14.85 33.90
C PHE A 51 -13.21 14.67 34.99
N ALA A 52 -13.17 15.48 36.06
CA ALA A 52 -14.19 15.44 37.10
C ALA A 52 -15.59 15.83 36.55
N GLU A 53 -15.67 16.82 35.66
CA GLU A 53 -16.89 17.19 34.96
C GLU A 53 -17.43 16.02 34.09
N HIS A 54 -16.54 15.31 33.41
CA HIS A 54 -16.92 14.12 32.61
C HIS A 54 -17.48 12.99 33.49
N ILE A 55 -16.87 12.70 34.65
CA ILE A 55 -17.39 11.70 35.59
C ILE A 55 -18.82 12.05 36.01
N ALA A 56 -19.07 13.33 36.37
CA ALA A 56 -20.40 13.81 36.73
C ALA A 56 -21.40 13.64 35.56
N LEU A 57 -20.95 13.79 34.31
CA LEU A 57 -21.78 13.52 33.13
C LEU A 57 -22.11 12.04 33.01
N CYS A 58 -21.15 11.13 33.20
CA CYS A 58 -21.37 9.69 33.17
C CYS A 58 -22.38 9.19 34.21
N GLU A 59 -22.51 9.86 35.36
CA GLU A 59 -23.53 9.57 36.36
C GLU A 59 -24.96 9.95 35.90
N SER A 60 -25.09 10.83 34.90
CA SER A 60 -26.38 11.30 34.37
C SER A 60 -26.76 10.72 33.01
N VAL A 61 -25.83 10.05 32.32
CA VAL A 61 -26.03 9.49 30.96
C VAL A 61 -25.56 8.05 30.94
N ASP A 62 -26.49 7.13 30.76
CA ASP A 62 -26.18 5.70 30.62
C ASP A 62 -25.36 5.43 29.34
N GLY A 63 -24.38 4.53 29.44
CA GLY A 63 -23.56 4.10 28.31
C GLY A 63 -22.31 4.95 28.02
N LEU A 64 -22.02 5.99 28.85
CA LEU A 64 -20.72 6.70 28.77
C LEU A 64 -19.69 6.06 29.72
N SER A 65 -18.49 5.83 29.20
CA SER A 65 -17.36 5.32 30.00
C SER A 65 -16.77 6.42 30.92
N PRO A 66 -16.43 6.10 32.18
CA PRO A 66 -15.77 7.03 33.07
C PRO A 66 -14.28 7.24 32.76
N GLU A 67 -13.73 6.54 31.81
CA GLU A 67 -12.35 6.67 31.35
C GLU A 67 -12.27 7.63 30.16
N LYS A 68 -11.10 8.25 29.98
CA LYS A 68 -10.82 9.14 28.82
C LYS A 68 -9.47 8.80 28.19
N VAL A 69 -9.38 8.97 26.88
CA VAL A 69 -8.12 8.83 26.19
C VAL A 69 -7.31 10.11 26.29
N LEU A 70 -6.14 10.02 26.94
CA LEU A 70 -5.15 11.09 27.02
C LEU A 70 -4.21 11.01 25.82
N VAL A 71 -4.02 12.13 25.15
CA VAL A 71 -3.08 12.35 24.05
C VAL A 71 -1.85 13.05 24.60
N LEU A 72 -0.68 12.40 24.49
CA LEU A 72 0.63 12.97 24.81
C LEU A 72 1.40 13.15 23.50
N GLU A 73 1.55 14.39 23.06
CA GLU A 73 2.26 14.74 21.83
C GLU A 73 3.72 15.06 22.18
N LEU A 74 4.64 14.28 21.65
CA LEU A 74 6.08 14.40 21.91
C LEU A 74 6.82 14.78 20.61
N ALA A 75 7.79 15.68 20.74
CA ALA A 75 8.73 16.00 19.67
C ALA A 75 9.72 14.85 19.46
N GLY A 76 9.49 14.05 18.43
CA GLY A 76 10.26 12.84 18.14
C GLY A 76 9.95 11.67 19.10
N SER A 77 10.62 10.55 18.86
CA SER A 77 10.42 9.29 19.60
C SER A 77 11.15 9.27 20.95
N VAL A 78 10.53 8.69 21.96
CA VAL A 78 11.17 8.40 23.26
C VAL A 78 11.24 6.89 23.46
N LYS A 79 12.46 6.36 23.45
CA LYS A 79 12.70 4.93 23.64
C LYS A 79 12.07 4.43 24.95
N ASP A 80 11.39 3.27 24.87
CA ASP A 80 10.72 2.61 26.00
C ASP A 80 9.61 3.42 26.71
N PHE A 81 9.13 4.53 26.08
CA PHE A 81 8.11 5.37 26.69
C PHE A 81 6.75 4.66 26.80
N ALA A 82 6.33 3.92 25.78
CA ALA A 82 5.12 3.10 25.83
C ALA A 82 5.15 2.09 27.00
N ASN A 83 6.28 1.43 27.22
CA ASN A 83 6.49 0.52 28.35
C ASN A 83 6.48 1.26 29.71
N ALA A 84 6.95 2.50 29.74
CA ALA A 84 6.90 3.30 30.96
C ALA A 84 5.47 3.76 31.28
N LEU A 85 4.70 4.18 30.26
CA LEU A 85 3.28 4.53 30.41
C LEU A 85 2.45 3.36 30.95
N SER A 86 2.66 2.15 30.43
CA SER A 86 1.94 0.95 30.87
C SER A 86 2.21 0.57 32.34
N LYS A 87 3.21 1.16 32.97
CA LYS A 87 3.54 0.96 34.40
C LYS A 87 2.93 2.03 35.31
N VAL A 88 2.37 3.10 34.75
CA VAL A 88 1.69 4.14 35.52
C VAL A 88 0.31 3.63 35.92
N GLN A 89 0.04 3.57 37.21
CA GLN A 89 -1.25 3.12 37.72
C GLN A 89 -2.39 4.02 37.17
N GLY A 90 -3.45 3.40 36.69
CA GLY A 90 -4.61 4.10 36.11
C GLY A 90 -4.44 4.49 34.65
N PHE A 91 -3.36 4.05 33.99
CA PHE A 91 -3.16 4.15 32.55
C PHE A 91 -3.18 2.80 31.89
N GLU A 92 -3.83 2.74 30.73
CA GLU A 92 -3.74 1.63 29.79
C GLU A 92 -3.24 2.18 28.46
N TYR A 93 -2.01 1.82 28.11
CA TYR A 93 -1.41 2.23 26.84
C TYR A 93 -2.18 1.61 25.66
N MET A 94 -2.60 2.48 24.72
CA MET A 94 -3.37 2.05 23.56
C MET A 94 -2.50 1.90 22.31
N THR A 95 -1.89 2.99 21.86
CA THR A 95 -1.06 3.03 20.67
C THR A 95 -0.23 4.33 20.61
N HIS A 96 0.66 4.44 19.61
CA HIS A 96 1.29 5.71 19.27
C HIS A 96 1.45 5.86 17.76
N TRP A 97 1.29 7.10 17.28
CA TRP A 97 1.25 7.45 15.87
C TRP A 97 2.19 8.62 15.54
N LEU A 98 2.63 8.68 14.29
CA LEU A 98 3.26 9.87 13.73
C LEU A 98 2.19 10.91 13.37
N THR A 99 2.47 12.18 13.63
CA THR A 99 1.63 13.29 13.18
C THR A 99 2.31 14.07 12.05
N GLU A 100 1.54 14.89 11.35
CA GLU A 100 2.09 15.86 10.40
C GLU A 100 2.57 17.14 11.10
N ASP A 101 2.21 17.28 12.39
CA ASP A 101 2.58 18.43 13.18
C ASP A 101 4.06 18.40 13.57
N HIS A 102 4.65 19.58 13.62
CA HIS A 102 6.03 19.77 14.05
C HIS A 102 6.07 20.49 15.39
N ALA A 103 7.06 20.17 16.19
CA ALA A 103 7.30 20.90 17.44
C ALA A 103 7.70 22.35 17.14
N ASP A 104 7.43 23.24 18.11
CA ASP A 104 7.89 24.63 18.04
C ASP A 104 9.41 24.68 17.94
N GLU A 105 9.93 25.04 16.77
CA GLU A 105 11.36 25.10 16.45
C GLU A 105 12.15 26.09 17.33
N THR A 106 11.46 27.00 18.00
CA THR A 106 12.11 27.93 18.95
C THR A 106 12.52 27.22 20.23
N GLN A 107 11.87 26.12 20.59
CA GLN A 107 12.07 25.37 21.83
C GLN A 107 12.65 23.98 21.61
N ILE A 108 12.19 23.24 20.56
CA ILE A 108 12.60 21.85 20.31
C ILE A 108 13.00 21.72 18.84
N TYR A 109 14.26 21.40 18.56
CA TYR A 109 14.79 21.34 17.21
C TYR A 109 15.93 20.34 17.07
N LEU A 110 16.18 19.89 15.82
CA LEU A 110 17.34 19.08 15.46
C LEU A 110 18.50 19.97 14.98
N GLY A 111 19.74 19.55 15.31
CA GLY A 111 20.94 20.20 14.79
C GLY A 111 21.51 21.27 15.70
N ARG A 112 22.08 22.33 15.09
CA ARG A 112 22.69 23.47 15.78
C ARG A 112 21.74 24.66 15.82
N GLU A 113 21.98 25.60 16.69
CA GLU A 113 21.12 26.78 16.89
C GLU A 113 21.04 27.69 15.66
N ASP A 114 22.12 27.73 14.88
CA ASP A 114 22.24 28.49 13.62
C ASP A 114 21.63 27.77 12.39
N SER A 115 21.28 26.48 12.52
CA SER A 115 20.74 25.62 11.47
C SER A 115 19.68 24.66 12.03
N ARG A 116 18.65 25.24 12.71
CA ARG A 116 17.54 24.48 13.29
C ARG A 116 16.78 23.75 12.21
N LYS A 117 16.42 22.49 12.49
CA LYS A 117 15.53 21.68 11.64
C LYS A 117 14.31 21.26 12.45
N PRO A 118 13.14 21.27 11.82
CA PRO A 118 11.90 20.85 12.48
C PRO A 118 11.98 19.43 13.00
N VAL A 119 11.21 19.14 14.04
CA VAL A 119 11.05 17.81 14.64
C VAL A 119 9.61 17.39 14.47
N GLU A 120 9.40 16.28 13.78
CA GLU A 120 8.07 15.67 13.68
C GLU A 120 7.60 15.19 15.04
N CYS A 121 6.29 15.35 15.32
CA CYS A 121 5.69 14.91 16.56
C CYS A 121 5.19 13.46 16.47
N GLU A 122 5.29 12.74 17.59
CA GLU A 122 4.59 11.46 17.82
C GLU A 122 3.53 11.66 18.89
N ILE A 123 2.32 11.15 18.67
CA ILE A 123 1.28 11.11 19.69
C ILE A 123 1.22 9.74 20.34
N TYR A 124 1.22 9.73 21.65
CA TYR A 124 1.03 8.54 22.49
C TYR A 124 -0.38 8.62 23.09
N LEU A 125 -1.15 7.56 22.88
CA LEU A 125 -2.54 7.46 23.26
C LEU A 125 -2.68 6.46 24.40
N THR A 126 -3.29 6.90 25.48
CA THR A 126 -3.48 6.07 26.67
C THR A 126 -4.86 6.29 27.27
N MET A 127 -5.59 5.19 27.49
CA MET A 127 -6.81 5.25 28.27
C MET A 127 -6.45 5.57 29.73
N SER A 128 -7.11 6.52 30.32
CA SER A 128 -6.80 6.96 31.67
C SER A 128 -8.04 7.13 32.52
N ASN A 129 -7.91 6.85 33.81
CA ASN A 129 -8.85 7.26 34.83
C ASN A 129 -8.30 8.48 35.60
N GLN A 130 -9.10 9.04 36.54
CA GLN A 130 -8.71 10.23 37.28
C GLN A 130 -7.41 10.02 38.08
N GLU A 131 -7.17 8.81 38.61
CA GLU A 131 -5.95 8.49 39.35
C GLU A 131 -4.71 8.50 38.43
N GLY A 132 -4.84 8.02 37.19
CA GLY A 132 -3.74 8.03 36.21
C GLY A 132 -3.17 9.43 35.96
N LEU A 133 -4.02 10.46 35.81
CA LEU A 133 -3.58 11.84 35.65
C LEU A 133 -2.83 12.36 36.89
N LYS A 134 -3.28 12.00 38.11
CA LYS A 134 -2.59 12.37 39.36
C LYS A 134 -1.21 11.71 39.43
N GLN A 135 -1.13 10.44 39.08
CA GLN A 135 0.13 9.68 39.07
C GLN A 135 1.11 10.26 38.04
N LEU A 136 0.68 10.56 36.81
CA LEU A 136 1.54 11.18 35.80
C LEU A 136 2.12 12.51 36.29
N LEU A 137 1.31 13.39 36.89
CA LEU A 137 1.75 14.66 37.44
C LEU A 137 2.79 14.46 38.58
N SER A 138 2.55 13.49 39.45
CA SER A 138 3.48 13.13 40.54
C SER A 138 4.82 12.65 39.99
N HIS A 139 4.83 11.75 39.02
CA HIS A 139 6.06 11.25 38.38
C HIS A 139 6.81 12.37 37.65
N TRP A 140 6.14 13.26 36.93
CA TRP A 140 6.79 14.41 36.29
C TRP A 140 7.35 15.42 37.31
N GLN A 141 6.71 15.61 38.44
CA GLN A 141 7.24 16.44 39.51
C GLN A 141 8.55 15.83 40.05
N LYS A 142 8.60 14.52 40.31
CA LYS A 142 9.83 13.83 40.68
C LYS A 142 10.90 13.93 39.59
N ALA A 143 10.53 13.88 38.32
CA ALA A 143 11.45 13.96 37.19
C ALA A 143 12.19 15.31 37.05
N THR A 144 11.70 16.39 37.70
CA THR A 144 12.39 17.70 37.75
C THR A 144 13.46 17.78 38.80
N GLY A 145 13.46 16.86 39.80
CA GLY A 145 14.42 16.79 40.87
C GLY A 145 15.69 15.98 40.57
N PRO A 146 16.65 15.97 41.47
CA PRO A 146 17.87 15.17 41.37
C PRO A 146 17.63 13.67 41.63
N ASP A 147 16.51 13.30 42.23
CA ASP A 147 16.21 11.94 42.65
C ASP A 147 16.09 10.95 41.46
N ALA A 148 16.46 9.71 41.70
CA ALA A 148 16.29 8.64 40.74
C ALA A 148 14.79 8.34 40.55
N MET A 149 14.36 8.19 39.27
CA MET A 149 13.03 7.69 38.95
C MET A 149 12.93 6.21 39.34
N ASP A 150 11.73 5.77 39.71
CA ASP A 150 11.45 4.36 39.99
C ASP A 150 11.84 3.49 38.76
N HIS A 151 12.15 2.23 39.03
CA HIS A 151 12.67 1.30 38.01
C HIS A 151 11.71 1.19 36.81
N GLY A 152 12.20 1.50 35.61
CA GLY A 152 11.47 1.48 34.36
C GLY A 152 10.60 2.71 34.04
N LEU A 153 10.62 3.76 34.91
CA LEU A 153 9.92 5.02 34.68
C LEU A 153 10.85 6.16 34.18
N ALA A 154 12.16 5.91 34.06
CA ALA A 154 13.11 6.89 33.51
C ALA A 154 12.71 7.51 32.16
N PRO A 155 12.06 6.80 31.21
CA PRO A 155 11.58 7.39 29.97
C PRO A 155 10.59 8.55 30.16
N LEU A 156 9.83 8.60 31.27
CA LEU A 156 8.92 9.71 31.58
C LEU A 156 9.65 11.05 31.70
N ARG A 157 10.91 11.06 32.18
CA ARG A 157 11.76 12.27 32.26
C ARG A 157 12.14 12.78 30.87
N HIS A 158 12.45 11.87 29.93
CA HIS A 158 12.75 12.22 28.55
C HIS A 158 11.49 12.74 27.84
N ALA A 159 10.37 12.06 28.02
CA ALA A 159 9.09 12.48 27.47
C ALA A 159 8.66 13.88 27.94
N LEU A 160 8.84 14.19 29.23
CA LEU A 160 8.56 15.53 29.74
C LEU A 160 9.35 16.62 29.00
N LYS A 161 10.64 16.39 28.70
CA LYS A 161 11.48 17.35 27.98
C LYS A 161 11.06 17.52 26.51
N GLN A 162 10.50 16.47 25.90
CA GLN A 162 10.04 16.44 24.51
C GLN A 162 8.54 16.75 24.38
N LEU A 163 7.83 17.01 25.48
CA LEU A 163 6.41 17.26 25.46
C LEU A 163 6.08 18.54 24.68
N ASN A 164 5.31 18.40 23.60
CA ASN A 164 4.80 19.48 22.77
C ASN A 164 3.37 19.85 23.13
N ASN A 165 2.53 18.84 23.45
CA ASN A 165 1.15 19.06 23.84
C ASN A 165 0.62 17.94 24.74
N VAL A 166 -0.46 18.24 25.49
CA VAL A 166 -1.23 17.26 26.25
C VAL A 166 -2.70 17.65 26.24
N ARG A 167 -3.59 16.73 25.85
CA ARG A 167 -5.03 16.93 25.73
C ARG A 167 -5.79 15.61 25.82
N PHE A 168 -7.10 15.65 25.85
CA PHE A 168 -7.92 14.46 25.61
C PHE A 168 -8.17 14.26 24.13
N TRP A 169 -8.42 13.00 23.75
CA TRP A 169 -9.00 12.62 22.46
C TRP A 169 -10.44 13.12 22.46
N ASP A 170 -10.80 13.91 21.47
CA ASP A 170 -12.09 14.61 21.44
C ASP A 170 -12.98 14.19 20.27
N THR A 171 -14.11 14.84 20.14
CA THR A 171 -15.09 14.57 19.09
C THR A 171 -14.53 14.84 17.70
N GLU A 172 -13.72 15.90 17.53
CA GLU A 172 -13.10 16.24 16.25
C GLU A 172 -12.11 15.15 15.81
N ASP A 173 -11.31 14.61 16.75
CA ASP A 173 -10.38 13.51 16.45
C ASP A 173 -11.09 12.26 15.92
N ARG A 174 -12.34 11.96 16.40
CA ARG A 174 -13.10 10.77 16.02
C ARG A 174 -13.65 10.81 14.61
N ILE A 175 -13.83 12.01 14.06
CA ILE A 175 -14.42 12.23 12.73
C ILE A 175 -13.44 12.83 11.72
N LYS A 176 -12.33 13.40 12.21
CA LYS A 176 -11.32 14.05 11.37
C LYS A 176 -10.70 13.03 10.41
N LYS A 177 -10.65 13.39 9.14
CA LYS A 177 -10.06 12.57 8.07
C LYS A 177 -10.73 11.20 7.87
N THR A 178 -11.95 10.99 8.31
CA THR A 178 -12.70 9.74 8.10
C THR A 178 -13.69 9.81 6.94
N GLY A 179 -14.03 11.01 6.49
CA GLY A 179 -15.05 11.24 5.46
C GLY A 179 -16.49 11.00 5.93
N ILE A 180 -16.71 10.82 7.25
CA ILE A 180 -18.05 10.48 7.76
C ILE A 180 -19.04 11.64 7.63
N LEU A 181 -18.61 12.89 7.81
CA LEU A 181 -19.49 14.04 7.72
C LEU A 181 -19.96 14.30 6.29
N GLU A 182 -19.05 14.19 5.34
CA GLU A 182 -19.32 14.30 3.90
C GLU A 182 -20.26 13.18 3.43
N ASP A 183 -20.04 11.94 3.89
CA ASP A 183 -20.92 10.82 3.63
C ASP A 183 -22.31 11.04 4.21
N TRP A 184 -22.41 11.49 5.45
CA TRP A 184 -23.68 11.75 6.10
C TRP A 184 -24.46 12.90 5.44
N GLN A 185 -23.78 13.97 5.04
CA GLN A 185 -24.42 15.05 4.30
C GLN A 185 -24.98 14.54 2.96
N TYR A 186 -24.18 13.80 2.19
CA TYR A 186 -24.62 13.18 0.93
C TYR A 186 -25.85 12.27 1.16
N ARG A 187 -25.83 11.42 2.18
CA ARG A 187 -26.92 10.49 2.48
C ARG A 187 -28.20 11.19 2.94
N ILE A 188 -28.11 12.32 3.63
CA ILE A 188 -29.28 13.14 3.99
C ILE A 188 -29.95 13.67 2.72
N GLU A 189 -29.18 14.23 1.79
CA GLU A 189 -29.67 14.72 0.50
C GLU A 189 -30.28 13.60 -0.34
N ASP A 190 -29.65 12.45 -0.38
CA ASP A 190 -30.13 11.25 -1.08
C ASP A 190 -31.40 10.68 -0.46
N THR A 191 -31.50 10.64 0.87
CA THR A 191 -32.66 10.12 1.59
C THR A 191 -33.92 10.98 1.40
N GLU A 192 -33.78 12.29 1.27
CA GLU A 192 -34.90 13.18 0.90
C GLU A 192 -35.48 12.77 -0.46
N THR A 193 -34.68 12.12 -1.31
CA THR A 193 -35.07 11.62 -2.63
C THR A 193 -35.62 10.19 -2.59
N TYR A 194 -35.03 9.28 -1.83
CA TYR A 194 -35.31 7.83 -1.86
C TYR A 194 -35.89 7.22 -0.59
N GLY A 195 -36.02 7.98 0.51
CA GLY A 195 -36.81 7.61 1.67
C GLY A 195 -36.19 6.61 2.66
N SER A 196 -34.87 6.55 2.81
CA SER A 196 -34.24 5.72 3.84
C SER A 196 -34.46 6.30 5.25
N GLU A 197 -34.80 5.47 6.24
CA GLU A 197 -35.10 5.92 7.61
C GLU A 197 -33.89 5.92 8.53
N ALA A 198 -32.82 5.21 8.17
CA ALA A 198 -31.61 5.07 8.98
C ALA A 198 -30.34 5.03 8.11
N ILE A 199 -29.25 5.52 8.66
CA ILE A 199 -27.92 5.57 8.01
C ILE A 199 -26.98 4.59 8.69
N PRO A 200 -26.40 3.62 7.93
CA PRO A 200 -25.37 2.71 8.44
C PRO A 200 -24.00 3.35 8.49
N PHE A 201 -23.19 2.98 9.47
CA PHE A 201 -21.80 3.42 9.61
C PHE A 201 -20.98 2.45 10.46
N GLU A 202 -19.66 2.52 10.32
CA GLU A 202 -18.69 1.79 11.14
C GLU A 202 -18.30 2.59 12.37
N ILE A 203 -18.23 1.91 13.51
CA ILE A 203 -17.74 2.45 14.78
C ILE A 203 -16.51 1.64 15.20
N GLU A 204 -15.32 2.20 15.02
CA GLU A 204 -14.08 1.59 15.52
C GLU A 204 -13.87 1.98 16.97
N LEU A 205 -13.76 0.97 17.84
CA LEU A 205 -13.45 1.12 19.26
C LEU A 205 -11.95 1.04 19.50
N TRP A 206 -11.50 1.62 20.61
CA TRP A 206 -10.16 1.35 21.10
C TRP A 206 -9.99 -0.14 21.36
N PHE A 207 -8.94 -0.74 20.77
CA PHE A 207 -8.67 -2.14 20.98
C PHE A 207 -8.13 -2.38 22.39
N ARG A 208 -8.96 -2.86 23.29
CA ARG A 208 -8.58 -3.19 24.70
C ARG A 208 -8.00 -4.60 24.75
N PRO A 209 -6.94 -4.84 25.58
CA PRO A 209 -6.22 -6.11 25.60
C PRO A 209 -7.05 -7.28 26.14
N THR A 210 -8.03 -7.03 27.02
CA THR A 210 -8.82 -8.11 27.63
C THR A 210 -10.22 -8.18 27.02
N GLU A 211 -10.75 -9.41 26.88
CA GLU A 211 -12.10 -9.63 26.35
C GLU A 211 -13.20 -8.98 27.23
N PRO A 212 -13.16 -9.09 28.59
CA PRO A 212 -14.16 -8.44 29.43
C PRO A 212 -14.24 -6.92 29.25
N THR A 213 -13.08 -6.23 29.05
CA THR A 213 -13.09 -4.78 28.82
C THR A 213 -13.64 -4.42 27.45
N ARG A 214 -13.36 -5.23 26.40
CA ARG A 214 -13.97 -5.04 25.07
C ARG A 214 -15.49 -5.26 25.12
N TYR A 215 -15.93 -6.34 25.77
CA TYR A 215 -17.35 -6.62 25.93
C TYR A 215 -18.08 -5.50 26.69
N HIS A 216 -17.46 -4.96 27.75
CA HIS A 216 -18.03 -3.82 28.48
C HIS A 216 -18.23 -2.59 27.59
N ALA A 217 -17.19 -2.21 26.81
CA ALA A 217 -17.27 -1.11 25.85
C ALA A 217 -18.39 -1.31 24.80
N GLU A 218 -18.55 -2.54 24.29
CA GLU A 218 -19.66 -2.89 23.38
C GLU A 218 -21.02 -2.67 24.02
N GLN A 219 -21.21 -3.14 25.25
CA GLN A 219 -22.50 -3.04 25.95
C GLN A 219 -22.85 -1.57 26.25
N CYS A 220 -21.87 -0.77 26.67
CA CYS A 220 -22.05 0.68 26.88
C CYS A 220 -22.49 1.37 25.59
N LEU A 221 -21.78 1.09 24.49
CA LEU A 221 -22.10 1.68 23.18
C LEU A 221 -23.46 1.22 22.64
N LYS A 222 -23.79 -0.05 22.81
CA LYS A 222 -25.11 -0.61 22.43
C LYS A 222 -26.23 0.11 23.16
N THR A 223 -26.13 0.29 24.46
CA THR A 223 -27.10 1.02 25.27
C THR A 223 -27.28 2.45 24.77
N LEU A 224 -26.16 3.12 24.46
CA LEU A 224 -26.19 4.50 23.97
C LEU A 224 -26.86 4.63 22.59
N ILE A 225 -26.55 3.74 21.67
CA ILE A 225 -27.15 3.72 20.31
C ILE A 225 -28.65 3.39 20.40
N GLU A 226 -29.05 2.41 21.21
CA GLU A 226 -30.46 2.06 21.43
C GLU A 226 -31.25 3.23 22.02
N THR A 227 -30.65 4.01 22.94
CA THR A 227 -31.29 5.20 23.51
C THR A 227 -31.51 6.30 22.45
N LEU A 228 -30.68 6.34 21.41
CA LEU A 228 -30.83 7.24 20.26
C LEU A 228 -31.79 6.71 19.18
N GLY A 229 -32.42 5.54 19.42
CA GLY A 229 -33.33 4.89 18.47
C GLY A 229 -32.62 4.13 17.35
N GLY A 230 -31.30 3.95 17.46
CA GLY A 230 -30.47 3.17 16.53
C GLY A 230 -30.32 1.72 16.94
N LYS A 231 -29.52 0.97 16.21
CA LYS A 231 -29.17 -0.44 16.51
C LYS A 231 -27.75 -0.79 16.11
N ILE A 232 -27.17 -1.80 16.77
CA ILE A 232 -25.93 -2.46 16.33
C ILE A 232 -26.32 -3.77 15.65
N THR A 233 -25.80 -4.01 14.47
CA THR A 233 -26.19 -5.16 13.62
C THR A 233 -25.09 -6.21 13.51
N SER A 234 -23.81 -5.82 13.62
CA SER A 234 -22.69 -6.76 13.65
C SER A 234 -21.50 -6.20 14.42
N THR A 235 -20.63 -7.10 14.87
CA THR A 235 -19.39 -6.80 15.58
C THR A 235 -18.27 -7.65 14.99
N PHE A 236 -17.09 -7.04 14.79
CA PHE A 236 -15.90 -7.74 14.35
C PHE A 236 -14.69 -7.38 15.21
N VAL A 237 -14.02 -8.40 15.75
CA VAL A 237 -12.81 -8.26 16.59
C VAL A 237 -11.70 -9.09 16.00
N HIS A 238 -10.55 -8.46 15.70
CA HIS A 238 -9.38 -9.14 15.20
C HIS A 238 -8.11 -8.75 15.95
N THR A 239 -7.60 -9.66 16.79
CA THR A 239 -6.47 -9.41 17.69
C THR A 239 -5.14 -9.17 16.95
N GLY A 240 -4.92 -9.85 15.82
CA GLY A 240 -3.68 -9.76 15.04
C GLY A 240 -3.43 -8.37 14.43
N ILE A 241 -4.48 -7.58 14.24
CA ILE A 241 -4.39 -6.21 13.72
C ILE A 241 -4.83 -5.15 14.73
N ALA A 242 -5.10 -5.55 15.99
CA ALA A 242 -5.63 -4.69 17.04
C ALA A 242 -6.85 -3.89 16.56
N TYR A 243 -7.86 -4.59 16.06
CA TYR A 243 -9.07 -3.99 15.51
C TYR A 243 -10.32 -4.51 16.23
N HIS A 244 -11.22 -3.57 16.56
CA HIS A 244 -12.50 -3.84 17.18
C HIS A 244 -13.51 -2.85 16.62
N ALA A 245 -14.47 -3.30 15.84
CA ALA A 245 -15.48 -2.45 15.24
C ALA A 245 -16.87 -3.03 15.30
N LEU A 246 -17.85 -2.13 15.26
CA LEU A 246 -19.27 -2.44 15.22
C LEU A 246 -19.88 -1.77 13.99
N ARG A 247 -20.84 -2.43 13.38
CA ARG A 247 -21.73 -1.82 12.40
C ARG A 247 -22.97 -1.30 13.12
N GLY A 248 -23.09 0.02 13.14
CA GLY A 248 -24.23 0.73 13.73
C GLY A 248 -25.14 1.30 12.66
N GLU A 249 -26.38 1.56 13.04
CA GLU A 249 -27.36 2.33 12.27
C GLU A 249 -27.99 3.38 13.17
N LEU A 250 -28.13 4.61 12.68
CA LEU A 250 -28.84 5.68 13.37
C LEU A 250 -30.00 6.21 12.53
N PRO A 251 -31.13 6.59 13.17
CA PRO A 251 -32.17 7.35 12.51
C PRO A 251 -31.61 8.64 11.88
N ILE A 252 -32.07 8.97 10.70
CA ILE A 252 -31.61 10.16 9.95
C ILE A 252 -31.72 11.46 10.76
N GLU A 253 -32.74 11.57 11.60
CA GLU A 253 -32.96 12.77 12.45
C GLU A 253 -31.81 12.97 13.47
N GLN A 254 -31.19 11.89 13.94
CA GLN A 254 -30.02 11.98 14.82
C GLN A 254 -28.78 12.42 14.04
N VAL A 255 -28.63 11.96 12.79
CA VAL A 255 -27.53 12.35 11.92
C VAL A 255 -27.65 13.82 11.49
N LYS A 256 -28.85 14.32 11.19
CA LYS A 256 -29.11 15.74 10.91
C LYS A 256 -28.64 16.64 12.05
N ILE A 257 -28.81 16.22 13.32
CA ILE A 257 -28.31 16.98 14.47
C ILE A 257 -26.80 17.24 14.36
N VAL A 258 -26.01 16.23 13.95
CA VAL A 258 -24.56 16.36 13.80
C VAL A 258 -24.21 17.35 12.68
N ILE A 259 -24.86 17.26 11.54
CA ILE A 259 -24.58 18.12 10.37
C ILE A 259 -25.03 19.58 10.63
N GLU A 260 -26.20 19.79 11.24
CA GLU A 260 -26.76 21.14 11.44
C GLU A 260 -26.21 21.87 12.66
N LYS A 261 -25.95 21.15 13.77
CA LYS A 261 -25.59 21.73 15.08
C LYS A 261 -24.14 21.47 15.49
N GLY A 262 -23.47 20.53 14.85
CA GLY A 262 -22.11 20.09 15.20
C GLY A 262 -22.09 18.76 15.94
N ALA A 263 -20.97 18.04 15.78
CA ALA A 263 -20.83 16.67 16.28
C ALA A 263 -20.92 16.55 17.82
N GLU A 264 -20.55 17.59 18.55
CA GLU A 264 -20.63 17.61 20.02
C GLU A 264 -22.07 17.60 20.57
N HIS A 265 -23.08 17.83 19.73
CA HIS A 265 -24.50 17.82 20.16
C HIS A 265 -25.10 16.40 20.17
N LEU A 266 -24.43 15.41 19.57
CA LEU A 266 -24.82 14.01 19.65
C LEU A 266 -23.98 13.28 20.71
N GLN A 267 -24.63 12.70 21.72
CA GLN A 267 -23.93 12.02 22.82
C GLN A 267 -23.00 10.88 22.33
N LEU A 268 -23.40 10.17 21.29
CA LEU A 268 -22.60 9.11 20.68
C LEU A 268 -21.20 9.62 20.26
N MET A 269 -21.13 10.82 19.68
CA MET A 269 -19.86 11.41 19.23
C MET A 269 -18.90 11.75 20.39
N ARG A 270 -19.43 11.77 21.63
CA ARG A 270 -18.67 12.04 22.85
C ARG A 270 -18.24 10.78 23.61
N CYS A 271 -18.58 9.60 23.09
CA CYS A 271 -18.23 8.32 23.72
C CYS A 271 -16.71 8.10 23.65
N ASP A 272 -16.05 7.99 24.80
CA ASP A 272 -14.59 7.87 24.89
C ASP A 272 -14.06 6.45 24.57
N ASP A 273 -14.93 5.44 24.48
CA ASP A 273 -14.56 4.10 23.98
C ASP A 273 -14.42 4.08 22.45
N VAL A 274 -14.97 5.08 21.75
CA VAL A 274 -14.89 5.18 20.28
C VAL A 274 -13.59 5.86 19.87
N MET A 275 -12.90 5.22 18.95
CA MET A 275 -11.70 5.71 18.30
C MET A 275 -12.05 6.53 17.05
N PHE A 276 -12.83 5.93 16.13
CA PHE A 276 -13.28 6.59 14.90
C PHE A 276 -14.70 6.18 14.50
N PHE A 277 -15.36 7.11 13.81
CA PHE A 277 -16.58 6.84 13.03
C PHE A 277 -16.20 6.86 11.55
N ARG A 278 -16.62 5.86 10.77
CA ARG A 278 -16.34 5.77 9.33
C ARG A 278 -17.57 5.46 8.52
N PRO A 279 -17.64 5.94 7.27
CA PRO A 279 -18.68 5.53 6.33
C PRO A 279 -18.53 4.05 5.94
N LEU A 280 -19.62 3.47 5.47
CA LEU A 280 -19.68 2.16 4.81
C LEU A 280 -19.99 2.34 3.32
N GLY A 281 -19.84 1.26 2.54
CA GLY A 281 -20.07 1.30 1.10
C GLY A 281 -18.89 1.85 0.32
N GLN A 282 -17.66 1.42 0.67
CA GLN A 282 -16.45 1.81 -0.04
C GLN A 282 -16.47 1.32 -1.49
N CYS A 283 -16.17 2.21 -2.44
CA CYS A 283 -15.99 1.86 -3.84
C CYS A 283 -14.76 2.58 -4.41
N GLY A 284 -14.10 1.94 -5.37
CA GLY A 284 -12.81 2.41 -5.86
C GLY A 284 -12.78 2.87 -7.32
N PHE A 285 -13.92 3.06 -7.97
CA PHE A 285 -13.98 3.40 -9.40
C PHE A 285 -15.13 4.36 -9.73
N SER A 286 -14.96 5.06 -10.86
CA SER A 286 -15.94 6.00 -11.37
C SER A 286 -17.07 5.29 -12.12
N LEU A 287 -18.25 5.92 -12.13
CA LEU A 287 -19.32 5.52 -13.03
C LEU A 287 -18.96 5.85 -14.49
N PRO A 288 -19.32 4.97 -15.44
CA PRO A 288 -19.28 5.31 -16.86
C PRO A 288 -20.28 6.43 -17.18
N ASP A 289 -19.90 7.30 -18.12
CA ASP A 289 -20.88 8.19 -18.75
C ASP A 289 -21.98 7.37 -19.45
N ASP A 290 -23.19 7.93 -19.57
CA ASP A 290 -24.36 7.30 -20.21
C ASP A 290 -24.18 7.12 -21.75
N THR A 291 -23.09 6.52 -22.16
CA THR A 291 -22.90 6.15 -23.56
C THR A 291 -23.39 4.72 -23.75
N ASP A 292 -24.53 4.57 -24.38
CA ASP A 292 -25.08 3.26 -24.82
C ASP A 292 -24.23 2.56 -25.89
N GLN A 293 -23.04 3.09 -26.15
CA GLN A 293 -22.16 2.60 -27.21
C GLN A 293 -21.07 1.73 -26.62
N HIS A 294 -21.10 0.45 -26.98
CA HIS A 294 -20.00 -0.50 -26.78
C HIS A 294 -19.65 -1.11 -28.13
N LEU A 295 -18.42 -1.56 -28.29
CA LEU A 295 -17.98 -2.32 -29.43
C LEU A 295 -18.50 -3.74 -29.29
N VAL A 296 -19.03 -4.33 -30.38
CA VAL A 296 -19.42 -5.73 -30.40
C VAL A 296 -18.43 -6.48 -31.28
N GLU A 297 -17.83 -7.54 -30.78
CA GLU A 297 -16.95 -8.42 -31.55
C GLU A 297 -17.57 -9.81 -31.66
N GLU A 298 -17.26 -10.50 -32.75
CA GLU A 298 -17.62 -11.92 -32.89
C GLU A 298 -16.83 -12.75 -31.89
N ALA A 299 -17.47 -13.72 -31.25
CA ALA A 299 -16.81 -14.65 -30.36
C ALA A 299 -15.71 -15.40 -31.10
N ASP A 300 -14.52 -15.52 -30.52
CA ASP A 300 -13.45 -16.33 -31.06
C ASP A 300 -13.90 -17.82 -31.02
N PRO A 301 -14.07 -18.49 -32.16
CA PRO A 301 -14.51 -19.88 -32.19
C PRO A 301 -13.45 -20.88 -31.73
N ASP A 302 -12.17 -20.47 -31.68
CA ASP A 302 -11.04 -21.33 -31.37
C ASP A 302 -10.49 -21.06 -29.93
N VAL A 303 -11.38 -21.08 -28.93
CA VAL A 303 -10.93 -20.94 -27.51
C VAL A 303 -10.18 -22.19 -27.08
N GLU A 304 -8.88 -22.08 -26.88
CA GLU A 304 -8.05 -23.18 -26.35
C GLU A 304 -8.53 -23.60 -24.94
N PRO A 305 -8.65 -24.91 -24.68
CA PRO A 305 -9.02 -25.41 -23.36
C PRO A 305 -7.94 -25.05 -22.32
N LEU A 306 -8.37 -24.92 -21.05
CA LEU A 306 -7.44 -24.68 -19.95
C LEU A 306 -6.44 -25.85 -19.78
N ALA A 307 -5.16 -25.55 -19.64
CA ALA A 307 -4.11 -26.52 -19.37
C ALA A 307 -4.08 -26.97 -17.89
N SER A 308 -4.53 -26.13 -16.98
CA SER A 308 -4.62 -26.41 -15.55
C SER A 308 -6.06 -26.25 -15.03
N SER A 309 -6.43 -27.07 -14.04
CA SER A 309 -7.70 -26.96 -13.33
C SER A 309 -7.60 -26.17 -12.02
N SER A 310 -6.37 -25.91 -11.52
CA SER A 310 -6.14 -25.21 -10.25
C SER A 310 -5.85 -23.72 -10.51
N PRO A 311 -6.60 -22.80 -9.84
CA PRO A 311 -6.34 -21.38 -9.94
C PRO A 311 -5.07 -20.99 -9.17
N VAL A 312 -4.24 -20.17 -9.80
CA VAL A 312 -2.99 -19.62 -9.22
C VAL A 312 -3.21 -18.21 -8.69
N VAL A 313 -4.15 -17.48 -9.28
CA VAL A 313 -4.51 -16.12 -8.90
C VAL A 313 -6.00 -16.01 -8.64
N ALA A 314 -6.35 -15.12 -7.73
CA ALA A 314 -7.74 -14.80 -7.40
C ALA A 314 -8.06 -13.33 -7.67
N LEU A 315 -9.33 -13.04 -7.98
CA LEU A 315 -9.88 -11.71 -8.11
C LEU A 315 -10.93 -11.48 -7.00
N PHE A 316 -10.70 -10.49 -6.15
CA PHE A 316 -11.67 -10.00 -5.19
C PHE A 316 -12.23 -8.66 -5.70
N ASP A 317 -13.41 -8.71 -6.31
CA ASP A 317 -14.01 -7.58 -7.04
C ASP A 317 -15.53 -7.71 -7.09
N GLY A 318 -16.22 -7.05 -8.03
CA GLY A 318 -17.62 -7.31 -8.34
C GLY A 318 -17.81 -8.62 -9.10
N LEU A 319 -19.05 -9.07 -9.16
CA LEU A 319 -19.43 -10.27 -9.91
C LEU A 319 -19.25 -10.02 -11.42
N PRO A 320 -18.44 -10.81 -12.13
CA PRO A 320 -18.33 -10.68 -13.59
C PRO A 320 -19.53 -11.28 -14.33
N LEU A 321 -19.74 -10.87 -15.56
CA LEU A 321 -20.70 -11.50 -16.48
C LEU A 321 -20.16 -12.86 -16.94
N GLU A 322 -20.48 -13.92 -16.21
CA GLU A 322 -19.89 -15.26 -16.35
C GLU A 322 -19.93 -15.83 -17.77
N ASN A 323 -21.01 -15.57 -18.51
CA ASN A 323 -21.19 -16.05 -19.89
C ASN A 323 -20.64 -15.11 -20.97
N HIS A 324 -19.93 -14.04 -20.60
CA HIS A 324 -19.27 -13.17 -21.57
C HIS A 324 -18.22 -13.95 -22.36
N SER A 325 -18.23 -13.84 -23.71
CA SER A 325 -17.39 -14.63 -24.63
C SER A 325 -15.90 -14.61 -24.29
N ALA A 326 -15.38 -13.51 -23.73
CA ALA A 326 -13.98 -13.41 -23.35
C ALA A 326 -13.60 -14.21 -22.09
N ILE A 327 -14.53 -14.51 -21.18
CA ILE A 327 -14.20 -15.11 -19.88
C ILE A 327 -14.92 -16.44 -19.62
N ALA A 328 -15.94 -16.76 -20.40
CA ALA A 328 -16.71 -18.00 -20.23
C ALA A 328 -15.80 -19.25 -20.27
N GLY A 329 -15.97 -20.14 -19.26
CA GLY A 329 -15.19 -21.35 -19.12
C GLY A 329 -13.73 -21.16 -18.62
N ARG A 330 -13.34 -19.92 -18.27
CA ARG A 330 -11.99 -19.58 -17.76
C ARG A 330 -11.99 -19.05 -16.32
N ILE A 331 -13.16 -19.01 -15.71
CA ILE A 331 -13.34 -18.51 -14.35
C ILE A 331 -13.99 -19.56 -13.46
N ILE A 332 -13.69 -19.49 -12.15
CA ILE A 332 -14.36 -20.25 -11.09
C ILE A 332 -14.91 -19.20 -10.11
N ILE A 333 -16.24 -19.08 -10.05
CA ILE A 333 -16.92 -18.12 -9.17
C ILE A 333 -17.40 -18.86 -7.93
N GLU A 334 -17.12 -18.31 -6.76
CA GLU A 334 -17.74 -18.71 -5.50
C GLU A 334 -18.33 -17.47 -4.83
N ASP A 335 -19.63 -17.49 -4.58
CA ASP A 335 -20.41 -16.38 -4.03
C ASP A 335 -21.09 -16.80 -2.71
N PRO A 336 -20.35 -16.92 -1.60
CA PRO A 336 -20.88 -17.44 -0.33
C PRO A 336 -21.87 -16.50 0.37
N ASP A 337 -21.92 -15.24 -0.04
CA ASP A 337 -22.78 -14.21 0.54
C ASP A 337 -23.98 -13.89 -0.39
N ASP A 338 -24.22 -14.68 -1.46
CA ASP A 338 -25.32 -14.56 -2.44
C ASP A 338 -25.45 -13.14 -3.05
N TYR A 339 -24.30 -12.47 -3.31
CA TYR A 339 -24.29 -11.12 -3.89
C TYR A 339 -24.83 -11.09 -5.32
N SER A 340 -24.80 -12.23 -6.03
CA SER A 340 -25.43 -12.38 -7.36
C SER A 340 -26.89 -11.96 -7.37
N ASP A 341 -27.64 -12.17 -6.28
CA ASP A 341 -29.05 -11.81 -6.15
C ASP A 341 -29.28 -10.28 -6.14
N LEU A 342 -28.24 -9.49 -5.88
CA LEU A 342 -28.31 -8.03 -5.81
C LEU A 342 -28.14 -7.35 -7.18
N TYR A 343 -27.62 -8.08 -8.18
CA TYR A 343 -27.46 -7.58 -9.53
C TYR A 343 -28.77 -7.71 -10.34
N HIS A 344 -29.31 -6.59 -10.78
CA HIS A 344 -30.58 -6.57 -11.52
C HIS A 344 -30.41 -6.53 -13.03
N THR A 345 -29.27 -5.99 -13.50
CA THR A 345 -28.96 -5.87 -14.92
C THR A 345 -27.51 -6.28 -15.19
N PRO A 346 -27.21 -6.84 -16.39
CA PRO A 346 -25.84 -7.16 -16.77
C PRO A 346 -24.88 -5.97 -16.67
N ARG A 347 -25.36 -4.77 -16.92
CA ARG A 347 -24.59 -3.53 -16.90
C ARG A 347 -23.98 -3.21 -15.52
N GLU A 348 -24.57 -3.72 -14.43
CA GLU A 348 -24.04 -3.58 -13.08
C GLU A 348 -22.81 -4.47 -12.84
N GLN A 349 -22.53 -5.45 -13.71
CA GLN A 349 -21.37 -6.38 -13.61
C GLN A 349 -20.15 -5.86 -14.38
N LEU A 350 -19.95 -4.54 -14.41
CA LEU A 350 -19.01 -3.88 -15.30
C LEU A 350 -17.55 -4.09 -14.85
N HIS A 351 -17.24 -3.75 -13.59
CA HIS A 351 -15.86 -3.71 -13.11
C HIS A 351 -15.27 -5.12 -12.98
N GLY A 352 -16.00 -6.06 -12.39
CA GLY A 352 -15.58 -7.45 -12.30
C GLY A 352 -15.32 -8.09 -13.66
N THR A 353 -16.18 -7.82 -14.66
CA THR A 353 -15.99 -8.32 -16.05
C THR A 353 -14.73 -7.74 -16.69
N ALA A 354 -14.51 -6.43 -16.57
CA ALA A 354 -13.34 -5.76 -17.12
C ALA A 354 -12.04 -6.28 -16.49
N MET A 355 -11.98 -6.39 -15.16
CA MET A 355 -10.80 -6.90 -14.44
C MET A 355 -10.53 -8.36 -14.76
N ALA A 356 -11.56 -9.21 -14.80
CA ALA A 356 -11.41 -10.61 -15.19
C ALA A 356 -10.84 -10.74 -16.61
N SER A 357 -11.33 -9.95 -17.58
CA SER A 357 -10.82 -9.97 -18.94
C SER A 357 -9.36 -9.54 -19.05
N LEU A 358 -8.94 -8.50 -18.30
CA LEU A 358 -7.54 -8.04 -18.26
C LEU A 358 -6.61 -9.09 -17.63
N ILE A 359 -7.05 -9.78 -16.57
CA ILE A 359 -6.24 -10.84 -15.95
C ILE A 359 -6.10 -12.01 -16.92
N ILE A 360 -7.17 -12.44 -17.57
CA ILE A 360 -7.17 -13.60 -18.46
C ILE A 360 -6.44 -13.30 -19.77
N HIS A 361 -6.75 -12.19 -20.44
CA HIS A 361 -6.28 -11.91 -21.81
C HIS A 361 -5.24 -10.78 -21.91
N GLY A 362 -5.08 -9.95 -20.90
CA GLY A 362 -4.37 -8.68 -21.05
C GLY A 362 -5.20 -7.64 -21.79
N ASP A 363 -4.55 -6.61 -22.32
CA ASP A 363 -5.17 -5.68 -23.27
C ASP A 363 -5.49 -6.41 -24.55
N LYS A 364 -6.78 -6.47 -24.92
CA LYS A 364 -7.20 -7.18 -26.15
C LYS A 364 -6.53 -6.64 -27.42
N ASN A 365 -6.09 -5.36 -27.43
CA ASN A 365 -5.34 -4.80 -28.54
C ASN A 365 -3.90 -5.30 -28.63
N ALA A 366 -3.34 -5.83 -27.56
CA ALA A 366 -1.99 -6.42 -27.54
C ALA A 366 -1.94 -7.81 -28.20
N GLY A 367 -3.07 -8.50 -28.35
CA GLY A 367 -3.15 -9.82 -28.98
C GLY A 367 -2.42 -10.92 -28.20
N GLU A 368 -2.31 -10.80 -26.87
CA GLU A 368 -1.68 -11.81 -26.03
C GLU A 368 -2.55 -13.07 -25.89
N ARG A 369 -1.88 -14.24 -25.72
CA ARG A 369 -2.60 -15.49 -25.43
C ARG A 369 -3.29 -15.41 -24.06
N PRO A 370 -4.46 -16.04 -23.87
CA PRO A 370 -5.11 -16.12 -22.57
C PRO A 370 -4.27 -16.94 -21.57
N LEU A 371 -4.54 -16.80 -20.26
CA LEU A 371 -3.93 -17.61 -19.22
C LEU A 371 -4.30 -19.10 -19.39
N ASP A 372 -3.37 -19.98 -19.06
CA ASP A 372 -3.54 -21.44 -19.12
C ASP A 372 -4.22 -22.04 -17.86
N SER A 373 -4.39 -21.25 -16.81
CA SER A 373 -5.07 -21.60 -15.56
C SER A 373 -6.36 -20.80 -15.38
N PRO A 374 -7.38 -21.33 -14.69
CA PRO A 374 -8.60 -20.58 -14.40
C PRO A 374 -8.33 -19.45 -13.42
N LEU A 375 -9.10 -18.37 -13.53
CA LEU A 375 -9.16 -17.29 -12.54
C LEU A 375 -10.21 -17.63 -11.48
N TYR A 376 -9.82 -17.67 -10.20
CA TYR A 376 -10.77 -17.78 -9.10
C TYR A 376 -11.34 -16.41 -8.76
N ILE A 377 -12.66 -16.30 -8.63
CA ILE A 377 -13.35 -15.04 -8.33
C ILE A 377 -14.22 -15.22 -7.09
N LEU A 378 -14.04 -14.33 -6.13
CA LEU A 378 -14.91 -14.20 -4.97
C LEU A 378 -15.45 -12.77 -4.95
N PRO A 379 -16.75 -12.57 -5.20
CA PRO A 379 -17.35 -11.24 -5.15
C PRO A 379 -17.27 -10.63 -3.75
N ILE A 380 -16.74 -9.41 -3.67
CA ILE A 380 -16.73 -8.58 -2.46
C ILE A 380 -17.46 -7.26 -2.66
N LEU A 381 -17.83 -6.96 -3.89
CA LEU A 381 -18.64 -5.81 -4.26
C LEU A 381 -20.01 -6.28 -4.74
N ALA A 382 -20.98 -5.42 -4.53
CA ALA A 382 -22.32 -5.56 -5.08
C ALA A 382 -22.90 -4.19 -5.43
N PRO A 383 -23.91 -4.10 -6.31
CA PRO A 383 -24.57 -2.84 -6.62
C PRO A 383 -25.19 -2.21 -5.37
N GLY A 384 -24.76 -1.00 -5.04
CA GLY A 384 -25.29 -0.23 -3.93
C GLY A 384 -26.67 0.37 -4.20
N ASN A 385 -27.08 1.32 -3.36
CA ASN A 385 -28.31 2.07 -3.58
C ASN A 385 -28.19 2.94 -4.84
N PRO A 386 -29.30 3.16 -5.56
CA PRO A 386 -29.29 4.05 -6.73
C PRO A 386 -28.92 5.48 -6.32
N SER A 387 -28.00 6.09 -7.05
CA SER A 387 -27.66 7.51 -6.94
C SER A 387 -28.78 8.41 -7.55
N LEU A 388 -28.63 9.74 -7.39
CA LEU A 388 -29.63 10.70 -7.90
C LEU A 388 -29.93 10.57 -9.41
N ASP A 389 -29.01 10.05 -10.19
CA ASP A 389 -29.19 9.74 -11.62
C ASP A 389 -29.68 8.30 -11.87
N GLY A 390 -30.04 7.57 -10.81
CA GLY A 390 -30.58 6.20 -10.90
C GLY A 390 -29.53 5.11 -11.10
N LYS A 391 -28.23 5.44 -11.13
CA LYS A 391 -27.14 4.46 -11.29
C LYS A 391 -26.82 3.80 -9.96
N ARG A 392 -26.50 2.51 -10.01
CA ARG A 392 -26.06 1.72 -8.85
C ARG A 392 -24.58 1.41 -8.98
N LEU A 393 -23.77 2.01 -8.10
CA LEU A 393 -22.34 1.76 -8.05
C LEU A 393 -22.05 0.40 -7.41
N GLU A 394 -21.11 -0.36 -7.98
CA GLU A 394 -20.55 -1.49 -7.26
C GLU A 394 -19.69 -0.98 -6.08
N CYS A 395 -20.04 -1.39 -4.88
CA CYS A 395 -19.38 -1.01 -3.64
C CYS A 395 -19.32 -2.20 -2.68
N ILE A 396 -18.51 -2.12 -1.64
CA ILE A 396 -18.59 -3.09 -0.53
C ILE A 396 -19.98 -2.96 0.09
N PRO A 397 -20.76 -4.06 0.21
CA PRO A 397 -22.13 -4.01 0.72
C PRO A 397 -22.20 -3.38 2.11
N GLU A 398 -23.11 -2.44 2.29
CA GLU A 398 -23.27 -1.72 3.57
C GLU A 398 -23.76 -2.63 4.71
N GLY A 399 -24.20 -3.85 4.40
CA GLY A 399 -24.66 -4.84 5.35
C GLY A 399 -23.54 -5.51 6.17
N VAL A 400 -22.28 -5.36 5.77
CA VAL A 400 -21.12 -6.01 6.36
C VAL A 400 -20.02 -5.01 6.71
N LEU A 401 -19.17 -5.37 7.66
CA LEU A 401 -17.94 -4.63 7.91
C LEU A 401 -16.87 -5.06 6.89
N PRO A 402 -16.21 -4.12 6.18
CA PRO A 402 -15.26 -4.45 5.09
C PRO A 402 -14.16 -5.43 5.51
N LEU A 403 -13.64 -5.27 6.73
CA LEU A 403 -12.55 -6.12 7.21
C LEU A 403 -13.00 -7.53 7.55
N ASP A 404 -14.22 -7.69 8.03
CA ASP A 404 -14.80 -9.02 8.25
C ASP A 404 -14.99 -9.75 6.91
N LEU A 405 -15.52 -9.05 5.92
CA LEU A 405 -15.71 -9.61 4.57
C LEU A 405 -14.38 -10.09 3.97
N ILE A 406 -13.36 -9.23 3.93
CA ILE A 406 -12.04 -9.60 3.40
C ILE A 406 -11.39 -10.74 4.19
N HIS A 407 -11.50 -10.73 5.53
CA HIS A 407 -10.97 -11.80 6.37
C HIS A 407 -11.64 -13.14 6.08
N ARG A 408 -12.99 -13.19 5.98
CA ARG A 408 -13.76 -14.39 5.65
C ARG A 408 -13.42 -14.89 4.24
N ALA A 409 -13.34 -13.98 3.26
CA ALA A 409 -12.97 -14.29 1.89
C ALA A 409 -11.61 -15.02 1.80
N VAL A 410 -10.58 -14.50 2.47
CA VAL A 410 -9.26 -15.16 2.48
C VAL A 410 -9.25 -16.46 3.25
N LYS A 411 -9.96 -16.55 4.38
CA LYS A 411 -10.13 -17.83 5.10
C LYS A 411 -10.76 -18.90 4.23
N ARG A 412 -11.78 -18.54 3.44
CA ARG A 412 -12.44 -19.44 2.51
C ARG A 412 -11.47 -20.07 1.51
N LEU A 413 -10.50 -19.30 1.01
CA LEU A 413 -9.49 -19.82 0.09
C LEU A 413 -8.58 -20.87 0.74
N PHE A 414 -8.10 -20.62 1.97
CA PHE A 414 -7.00 -21.36 2.59
C PHE A 414 -7.37 -22.26 3.75
N GLU A 415 -8.44 -21.99 4.47
CA GLU A 415 -8.88 -22.79 5.63
C GLU A 415 -10.19 -23.53 5.37
N GLY A 416 -10.99 -23.08 4.40
CA GLY A 416 -12.35 -23.57 4.18
C GLY A 416 -13.38 -22.94 5.13
N ASP A 417 -14.58 -23.52 5.17
CA ASP A 417 -15.65 -23.09 6.08
C ASP A 417 -16.46 -24.30 6.57
N GLY A 418 -16.48 -24.50 7.88
CA GLY A 418 -17.11 -25.66 8.50
C GLY A 418 -16.58 -26.98 7.94
N ASP A 419 -17.47 -27.79 7.34
CA ASP A 419 -17.11 -29.07 6.70
C ASP A 419 -16.59 -28.90 5.25
N SER A 420 -16.63 -27.68 4.68
CA SER A 420 -16.17 -27.41 3.32
C SER A 420 -14.66 -27.23 3.28
N PRO A 421 -13.93 -27.95 2.39
CA PRO A 421 -12.48 -27.80 2.27
C PRO A 421 -12.10 -26.41 1.78
N PRO A 422 -10.80 -26.03 1.85
CA PRO A 422 -10.29 -24.82 1.22
C PRO A 422 -10.67 -24.73 -0.26
N ALA A 423 -11.18 -23.58 -0.69
CA ALA A 423 -11.70 -23.42 -2.05
C ALA A 423 -10.61 -23.30 -3.11
N ALA A 424 -9.51 -22.61 -2.78
CA ALA A 424 -8.42 -22.35 -3.72
C ALA A 424 -7.06 -22.26 -3.00
N PRO A 425 -6.56 -23.35 -2.38
CA PRO A 425 -5.34 -23.33 -1.57
C PRO A 425 -4.07 -23.08 -2.37
N ASP A 426 -4.12 -23.28 -3.70
CA ASP A 426 -2.99 -23.06 -4.61
C ASP A 426 -2.81 -21.60 -5.02
N VAL A 427 -3.73 -20.71 -4.70
CA VAL A 427 -3.63 -19.27 -5.00
C VAL A 427 -2.38 -18.67 -4.35
N LYS A 428 -1.57 -17.98 -5.15
CA LYS A 428 -0.34 -17.29 -4.74
C LYS A 428 -0.52 -15.78 -4.68
N ALA A 429 -1.43 -15.23 -5.49
CA ALA A 429 -1.73 -13.80 -5.47
C ALA A 429 -3.24 -13.53 -5.59
N ILE A 430 -3.67 -12.45 -4.92
CA ILE A 430 -5.06 -11.97 -4.92
C ILE A 430 -5.04 -10.54 -5.47
N ASN A 431 -5.77 -10.32 -6.56
CA ASN A 431 -6.05 -8.98 -7.07
C ASN A 431 -7.10 -8.30 -6.18
N LEU A 432 -6.81 -7.09 -5.74
CA LEU A 432 -7.73 -6.23 -5.01
C LEU A 432 -7.68 -4.83 -5.62
N SER A 433 -8.55 -4.61 -6.61
CA SER A 433 -8.64 -3.34 -7.35
C SER A 433 -9.68 -2.39 -6.75
N VAL A 434 -9.83 -2.45 -5.42
CA VAL A 434 -10.77 -1.64 -4.63
C VAL A 434 -10.02 -0.81 -3.61
N CYS A 435 -10.37 0.47 -3.50
CA CYS A 435 -9.80 1.36 -2.49
C CYS A 435 -10.87 2.33 -1.96
N ASP A 436 -10.58 2.96 -0.82
CA ASP A 436 -11.44 3.95 -0.20
C ASP A 436 -10.90 5.37 -0.50
N PRO A 437 -11.53 6.13 -1.41
CA PRO A 437 -11.08 7.48 -1.76
C PRO A 437 -11.29 8.49 -0.61
N ARG A 438 -12.13 8.16 0.39
CA ARG A 438 -12.35 8.99 1.58
C ARG A 438 -11.26 8.78 2.63
N GLN A 439 -10.49 7.68 2.54
CA GLN A 439 -9.42 7.35 3.48
C GLN A 439 -8.05 7.43 2.80
N LEU A 440 -7.52 8.66 2.72
CA LEU A 440 -6.17 8.90 2.22
C LEU A 440 -5.11 8.57 3.28
N PHE A 441 -4.02 7.98 2.85
CA PHE A 441 -2.91 7.61 3.73
C PHE A 441 -2.24 8.84 4.35
N ASP A 442 -2.25 8.94 5.67
CA ASP A 442 -1.72 10.05 6.46
C ASP A 442 -0.57 9.64 7.40
N ARG A 443 0.31 8.75 6.96
CA ARG A 443 1.44 8.15 7.71
C ARG A 443 1.05 7.02 8.68
N ASN A 444 -0.23 6.85 9.00
CA ASN A 444 -0.72 5.78 9.87
C ASN A 444 -1.43 4.71 9.05
N MET A 445 -1.16 3.46 9.42
CA MET A 445 -1.74 2.33 8.68
C MET A 445 -3.23 2.22 8.96
N SER A 446 -4.04 2.24 7.92
CA SER A 446 -5.48 1.97 8.02
C SER A 446 -5.75 0.57 8.57
N PRO A 447 -6.90 0.32 9.17
CA PRO A 447 -7.31 -1.04 9.55
C PRO A 447 -7.29 -2.02 8.36
N TRP A 448 -7.68 -1.55 7.19
CA TRP A 448 -7.70 -2.36 5.98
C TRP A 448 -6.30 -2.76 5.54
N ALA A 449 -5.35 -1.83 5.46
CA ALA A 449 -3.94 -2.15 5.17
C ALA A 449 -3.33 -3.09 6.22
N ARG A 450 -3.66 -2.90 7.51
CA ARG A 450 -3.24 -3.82 8.58
C ARG A 450 -3.77 -5.25 8.37
N MET A 451 -5.00 -5.38 7.88
CA MET A 451 -5.60 -6.69 7.55
C MET A 451 -4.85 -7.36 6.41
N LEU A 452 -4.60 -6.66 5.29
CA LEU A 452 -3.84 -7.21 4.17
C LEU A 452 -2.43 -7.63 4.59
N ASP A 453 -1.76 -6.81 5.40
CA ASP A 453 -0.41 -7.12 5.90
C ASP A 453 -0.39 -8.39 6.77
N TRP A 454 -1.38 -8.54 7.65
CA TRP A 454 -1.50 -9.72 8.50
C TRP A 454 -1.81 -10.97 7.68
N LEU A 455 -2.76 -10.89 6.74
CA LEU A 455 -3.16 -11.98 5.85
C LEU A 455 -2.00 -12.44 4.96
N SER A 456 -1.26 -11.50 4.34
CA SER A 456 -0.08 -11.82 3.52
C SER A 456 0.96 -12.62 4.30
N HIS A 457 1.26 -12.20 5.52
CA HIS A 457 2.21 -12.90 6.37
C HIS A 457 1.68 -14.24 6.89
N ARG A 458 0.39 -14.31 7.23
CA ARG A 458 -0.24 -15.51 7.80
C ARG A 458 -0.37 -16.64 6.78
N TYR A 459 -0.82 -16.32 5.55
CA TYR A 459 -1.12 -17.31 4.51
C TYR A 459 -0.07 -17.38 3.42
N ASN A 460 0.97 -16.56 3.51
CA ASN A 460 2.01 -16.46 2.46
C ASN A 460 1.37 -16.19 1.08
N VAL A 461 0.48 -15.22 1.00
CA VAL A 461 -0.22 -14.79 -0.21
C VAL A 461 0.10 -13.34 -0.54
N LEU A 462 0.27 -13.03 -1.82
CA LEU A 462 0.57 -11.68 -2.30
C LEU A 462 -0.73 -10.97 -2.68
N PHE A 463 -1.07 -9.87 -2.01
CA PHE A 463 -2.09 -8.96 -2.50
C PHE A 463 -1.49 -8.03 -3.56
N VAL A 464 -2.14 -7.93 -4.72
CA VAL A 464 -1.85 -6.95 -5.76
C VAL A 464 -2.92 -5.88 -5.68
N VAL A 465 -2.53 -4.70 -5.25
CA VAL A 465 -3.47 -3.62 -4.88
C VAL A 465 -3.30 -2.44 -5.83
N SER A 466 -4.42 -1.90 -6.32
CA SER A 466 -4.42 -0.63 -7.06
C SER A 466 -4.05 0.54 -6.15
N ALA A 467 -3.34 1.53 -6.70
CA ALA A 467 -2.89 2.69 -5.93
C ALA A 467 -4.01 3.68 -5.58
N GLY A 468 -5.12 3.63 -6.31
CA GLY A 468 -6.23 4.58 -6.29
C GLY A 468 -6.14 5.58 -7.45
N ASN A 469 -7.28 6.16 -7.82
CA ASN A 469 -7.43 7.09 -8.94
C ASN A 469 -7.90 8.46 -8.43
N HIS A 470 -7.07 9.48 -8.60
CA HIS A 470 -7.43 10.88 -8.36
C HIS A 470 -8.00 11.48 -9.64
N LEU A 471 -9.31 11.66 -9.68
CA LEU A 471 -10.05 12.14 -10.85
C LEU A 471 -10.35 13.65 -10.80
N ASP A 472 -9.81 14.33 -9.80
CA ASP A 472 -9.97 15.78 -9.65
C ASP A 472 -9.39 16.53 -10.85
N ASP A 473 -10.03 17.65 -11.20
CA ASP A 473 -9.61 18.55 -12.26
C ASP A 473 -8.18 19.03 -12.06
N ILE A 474 -7.43 19.17 -13.18
CA ILE A 474 -6.08 19.73 -13.19
C ILE A 474 -6.15 21.18 -13.68
N SER A 475 -5.83 22.13 -12.81
CA SER A 475 -5.78 23.56 -13.16
C SER A 475 -4.38 23.95 -13.61
N LEU A 476 -4.25 24.41 -14.85
CA LEU A 476 -2.99 24.92 -15.41
C LEU A 476 -2.89 26.43 -15.18
N GLU A 477 -1.68 26.97 -15.12
CA GLU A 477 -1.46 28.43 -15.08
C GLU A 477 -1.64 29.10 -16.44
N THR A 478 -1.61 28.31 -17.50
CA THR A 478 -1.70 28.73 -18.91
C THR A 478 -3.15 28.71 -19.37
N ASN A 479 -3.58 29.71 -20.14
CA ASN A 479 -4.90 29.74 -20.77
C ASN A 479 -4.94 28.83 -22.03
N HIS A 480 -6.13 28.62 -22.61
CA HIS A 480 -6.32 27.72 -23.74
C HIS A 480 -5.57 28.20 -25.00
N GLU A 481 -5.60 29.49 -25.33
CA GLU A 481 -4.93 30.04 -26.52
C GLU A 481 -3.41 29.82 -26.45
N ASP A 482 -2.82 30.18 -25.31
CA ASP A 482 -1.36 30.00 -25.09
C ASP A 482 -0.96 28.53 -25.06
N PHE A 483 -1.74 27.66 -24.40
CA PHE A 483 -1.47 26.21 -24.32
C PHE A 483 -1.44 25.55 -25.72
N GLN A 484 -2.30 25.99 -26.65
CA GLN A 484 -2.28 25.47 -28.02
C GLN A 484 -0.98 25.81 -28.77
N THR A 485 -0.30 26.90 -28.42
CA THR A 485 0.96 27.32 -29.05
C THR A 485 2.20 26.62 -28.50
N LEU A 486 2.11 25.98 -27.33
CA LEU A 486 3.21 25.26 -26.70
C LEU A 486 3.58 24.03 -27.51
N ASP A 487 4.86 23.70 -27.50
CA ASP A 487 5.31 22.42 -28.03
C ASP A 487 4.91 21.25 -27.09
N PRO A 488 4.97 19.98 -27.53
CA PRO A 488 4.58 18.83 -26.72
C PRO A 488 5.30 18.76 -25.35
N SER A 489 6.59 19.04 -25.30
CA SER A 489 7.38 18.99 -24.06
C SER A 489 6.98 20.10 -23.07
N GLU A 490 6.66 21.29 -23.58
CA GLU A 490 6.17 22.41 -22.76
C GLU A 490 4.77 22.13 -22.20
N LYS A 491 3.90 21.48 -22.98
CA LYS A 491 2.57 21.02 -22.53
C LYS A 491 2.69 19.99 -21.39
N GLU A 492 3.53 18.97 -21.58
CA GLU A 492 3.82 17.97 -20.57
C GLU A 492 4.37 18.60 -19.28
N LYS A 493 5.33 19.52 -19.41
CA LYS A 493 5.90 20.26 -18.29
C LYS A 493 4.83 21.01 -17.49
N ALA A 494 3.96 21.75 -18.15
CA ALA A 494 2.88 22.51 -17.50
C ALA A 494 1.92 21.58 -16.71
N ILE A 495 1.62 20.39 -17.25
CA ILE A 495 0.77 19.41 -16.57
C ILE A 495 1.49 18.79 -15.35
N VAL A 496 2.78 18.41 -15.49
CA VAL A 496 3.57 17.85 -14.38
C VAL A 496 3.72 18.87 -13.25
N GLU A 497 3.98 20.14 -13.56
CA GLU A 497 4.06 21.23 -12.57
C GLU A 497 2.72 21.44 -11.84
N ALA A 498 1.58 21.37 -12.56
CA ALA A 498 0.25 21.48 -11.97
C ALA A 498 -0.06 20.31 -11.01
N LEU A 499 0.29 19.10 -11.38
CA LEU A 499 0.14 17.91 -10.54
C LEU A 499 1.00 17.99 -9.27
N ASP A 500 2.24 18.49 -9.37
CA ASP A 500 3.13 18.64 -8.21
C ASP A 500 2.61 19.68 -7.19
N LYS A 501 1.96 20.74 -7.65
CA LYS A 501 1.35 21.76 -6.77
C LYS A 501 0.27 21.18 -5.86
N VAL A 502 -0.47 20.18 -6.34
CA VAL A 502 -1.57 19.54 -5.59
C VAL A 502 -1.20 18.16 -5.02
N ARG A 503 0.08 17.76 -5.06
CA ARG A 503 0.54 16.42 -4.62
C ARG A 503 0.13 16.07 -3.19
N TRP A 504 -0.04 17.05 -2.31
CA TRP A 504 -0.43 16.84 -0.92
C TRP A 504 -1.85 16.26 -0.76
N SER A 505 -2.75 16.52 -1.71
CA SER A 505 -4.10 15.92 -1.77
C SER A 505 -4.12 14.59 -2.53
N ARG A 506 -3.08 14.29 -3.33
CA ARG A 506 -2.98 13.08 -4.16
C ARG A 506 -2.20 11.97 -3.43
N ARG A 507 -2.68 11.57 -2.27
CA ARG A 507 -2.08 10.50 -1.46
C ARG A 507 -2.61 9.13 -1.85
N LEU A 508 -1.94 8.07 -1.39
CA LEU A 508 -2.45 6.69 -1.52
C LEU A 508 -3.84 6.58 -0.91
N MET A 509 -4.72 5.86 -1.57
CA MET A 509 -6.05 5.51 -1.06
C MET A 509 -5.99 4.16 -0.35
N SER A 510 -6.55 4.07 0.89
CA SER A 510 -6.56 2.81 1.63
C SER A 510 -7.22 1.68 0.83
N PRO A 511 -6.65 0.45 0.77
CA PRO A 511 -5.49 -0.09 1.52
C PRO A 511 -4.15 -0.05 0.77
N ALA A 512 -3.97 0.83 -0.21
CA ALA A 512 -2.77 0.90 -1.05
C ALA A 512 -1.46 1.12 -0.27
N GLU A 513 -1.53 1.59 0.98
CA GLU A 513 -0.37 1.76 1.86
C GLU A 513 0.10 0.47 2.54
N SER A 514 -0.58 -0.66 2.39
CA SER A 514 -0.19 -1.97 2.96
C SER A 514 1.27 -2.27 2.65
N VAL A 515 2.10 -2.58 3.66
CA VAL A 515 3.54 -2.78 3.47
C VAL A 515 3.87 -4.13 2.85
N ASN A 516 3.05 -5.16 3.09
CA ASN A 516 3.27 -6.51 2.55
C ASN A 516 2.66 -6.71 1.16
N ALA A 517 1.62 -5.98 0.79
CA ALA A 517 1.05 -6.00 -0.55
C ALA A 517 2.03 -5.43 -1.59
N LEU A 518 1.80 -5.74 -2.85
CA LEU A 518 2.40 -5.08 -4.00
C LEU A 518 1.39 -4.06 -4.52
N THR A 519 1.69 -2.78 -4.36
CA THR A 519 0.83 -1.69 -4.84
C THR A 519 1.29 -1.23 -6.21
N VAL A 520 0.35 -1.09 -7.13
CA VAL A 520 0.64 -0.83 -8.54
C VAL A 520 0.07 0.52 -8.96
N LYS A 521 0.91 1.34 -9.59
CA LYS A 521 0.57 2.56 -10.33
C LYS A 521 0.24 2.28 -11.78
N ALA A 522 -0.54 3.14 -12.39
CA ALA A 522 -0.77 3.17 -13.81
C ALA A 522 0.37 3.90 -14.55
N ALA A 523 1.01 3.26 -15.52
CA ALA A 523 1.75 3.94 -16.57
C ALA A 523 0.77 4.47 -17.62
N HIS A 524 1.06 5.62 -18.20
CA HIS A 524 0.27 6.24 -19.26
C HIS A 524 0.56 5.55 -20.60
N HIS A 525 0.08 4.32 -20.73
CA HIS A 525 0.38 3.44 -21.86
C HIS A 525 -0.74 2.44 -22.12
N ASP A 526 -1.02 2.15 -23.39
CA ASP A 526 -1.87 1.06 -23.90
C ASP A 526 -1.45 0.67 -25.32
N HIS A 527 -2.16 -0.28 -25.93
CA HIS A 527 -1.93 -0.73 -27.30
C HIS A 527 -3.02 -0.24 -28.27
N SER A 528 -3.79 0.79 -27.91
CA SER A 528 -4.77 1.38 -28.81
C SER A 528 -4.09 2.25 -29.87
N GLU A 529 -4.75 2.40 -31.03
CA GLU A 529 -4.30 3.31 -32.07
C GLU A 529 -4.37 4.78 -31.63
N ASP A 530 -3.49 5.61 -32.19
CA ASP A 530 -3.51 7.05 -31.96
C ASP A 530 -4.60 7.72 -32.82
N ASN A 531 -5.78 7.85 -32.24
CA ASN A 531 -6.90 8.57 -32.83
C ASN A 531 -7.01 9.96 -32.19
N SER A 532 -6.71 11.00 -32.99
CA SER A 532 -6.94 12.37 -32.54
C SER A 532 -8.45 12.69 -32.57
N ILE A 533 -9.07 12.76 -31.42
CA ILE A 533 -10.46 13.16 -31.26
C ILE A 533 -10.50 14.66 -30.98
N PRO A 534 -11.28 15.46 -31.74
CA PRO A 534 -11.38 16.88 -31.49
C PRO A 534 -11.77 17.20 -30.03
N ASN A 535 -11.13 18.18 -29.44
CA ASN A 535 -11.32 18.63 -28.04
C ASN A 535 -10.95 17.59 -26.96
N ILE A 536 -10.29 16.49 -27.31
CA ILE A 536 -9.72 15.53 -26.38
C ILE A 536 -8.20 15.76 -26.33
N ILE A 537 -7.65 15.83 -25.12
CA ILE A 537 -6.23 16.09 -24.87
C ILE A 537 -5.63 14.82 -24.28
N ASP A 538 -4.63 14.26 -24.96
CA ASP A 538 -3.75 13.28 -24.39
C ASP A 538 -2.62 14.06 -23.67
N PRO A 539 -2.44 13.90 -22.34
CA PRO A 539 -1.55 14.74 -21.55
C PRO A 539 -0.06 14.48 -21.81
N PHE A 540 0.31 13.28 -22.23
CA PHE A 540 1.71 12.87 -22.36
C PHE A 540 1.97 12.11 -23.66
N SER A 541 3.02 12.55 -24.37
CA SER A 541 3.58 11.86 -25.54
C SER A 541 4.87 11.11 -25.21
N THR A 542 5.54 11.47 -24.11
CA THR A 542 6.78 10.84 -23.66
C THR A 542 6.52 9.43 -23.13
N SER A 543 7.28 8.46 -23.64
CA SER A 543 7.16 7.06 -23.24
C SER A 543 7.61 6.83 -21.79
N GLY A 544 6.89 5.98 -21.06
CA GLY A 544 7.19 5.63 -19.68
C GLY A 544 6.70 6.64 -18.63
N MET A 545 5.91 7.64 -19.02
CA MET A 545 5.28 8.56 -18.09
C MET A 545 4.24 7.85 -17.21
N PHE A 546 4.14 8.33 -16.00
CA PHE A 546 3.09 7.92 -15.06
C PHE A 546 1.72 8.48 -15.51
N SER A 547 0.63 7.80 -15.17
CA SER A 547 -0.71 8.34 -15.44
C SER A 547 -1.03 9.53 -14.52
N PRO A 548 -1.62 10.63 -15.05
CA PRO A 548 -1.96 11.81 -14.24
C PRO A 548 -2.94 11.56 -13.10
N ILE A 549 -3.68 10.46 -13.14
CA ILE A 549 -4.63 10.08 -12.07
C ILE A 549 -3.97 9.38 -10.88
N ASN A 550 -2.69 9.03 -10.97
CA ASN A 550 -1.98 8.35 -9.89
C ASN A 550 -1.86 9.20 -8.62
N PRO A 551 -1.80 8.56 -7.45
CA PRO A 551 -1.31 9.20 -6.24
C PRO A 551 0.18 9.57 -6.39
N ILE A 552 0.58 10.70 -5.77
CA ILE A 552 1.96 11.21 -5.73
C ILE A 552 2.40 11.22 -4.27
N SER A 553 2.80 10.08 -3.75
CA SER A 553 3.20 9.95 -2.34
C SER A 553 4.16 8.79 -2.12
N LEU A 554 4.67 8.70 -0.90
CA LEU A 554 5.41 7.56 -0.38
C LEU A 554 4.57 6.78 0.65
N GLY A 555 4.94 5.55 0.92
CA GLY A 555 4.31 4.72 1.93
C GLY A 555 4.83 4.96 3.35
N LYS A 556 4.53 4.02 4.27
CA LYS A 556 4.93 4.07 5.68
C LYS A 556 6.42 4.34 5.86
N ALA A 557 6.73 5.32 6.72
CA ALA A 557 8.10 5.79 7.02
C ALA A 557 8.89 6.27 5.78
N ASN A 558 8.21 6.76 4.76
CA ASN A 558 8.74 7.16 3.46
C ASN A 558 9.33 5.97 2.67
N SER A 559 8.71 4.79 2.74
CA SER A 559 9.04 3.68 1.85
C SER A 559 8.60 4.00 0.42
N ILE A 560 9.25 3.40 -0.57
CA ILE A 560 8.81 3.46 -1.96
C ILE A 560 7.49 2.69 -2.06
N LYS A 561 6.41 3.43 -2.32
CA LYS A 561 5.05 2.95 -2.42
C LYS A 561 4.19 3.96 -3.20
N PRO A 562 3.48 3.55 -4.25
CA PRO A 562 3.45 2.21 -4.86
C PRO A 562 4.82 1.73 -5.31
N GLU A 563 5.04 0.40 -5.29
CA GLU A 563 6.34 -0.16 -5.65
C GLU A 563 6.63 -0.05 -7.14
N ILE A 564 5.66 -0.38 -8.00
CA ILE A 564 5.86 -0.51 -9.44
C ILE A 564 4.79 0.21 -10.25
N MET A 565 5.08 0.43 -11.52
CA MET A 565 4.12 0.82 -12.54
C MET A 565 3.88 -0.33 -13.53
N ALA A 566 2.64 -0.48 -13.96
CA ALA A 566 2.26 -1.30 -15.10
C ALA A 566 1.37 -0.48 -16.04
N SER A 567 1.21 -0.93 -17.29
CA SER A 567 0.29 -0.27 -18.22
C SER A 567 -1.08 -0.07 -17.57
N GLY A 568 -1.59 1.16 -17.56
CA GLY A 568 -2.86 1.51 -16.94
C GLY A 568 -3.89 2.06 -17.93
N GLY A 569 -3.56 2.09 -19.22
CA GLY A 569 -4.33 2.79 -20.24
C GLY A 569 -4.03 4.29 -20.28
N ARG A 570 -4.16 4.91 -21.45
CA ARG A 570 -3.98 6.35 -21.60
C ARG A 570 -5.24 7.09 -21.16
N VAL A 571 -5.03 8.00 -20.19
CA VAL A 571 -6.07 8.89 -19.68
C VAL A 571 -6.19 10.09 -20.60
N THR A 572 -7.39 10.52 -20.91
CA THR A 572 -7.63 11.70 -21.72
C THR A 572 -8.44 12.74 -20.98
N TYR A 573 -8.29 13.99 -21.38
CA TYR A 573 -8.89 15.15 -20.73
C TYR A 573 -9.67 16.02 -21.72
N ARG A 574 -10.61 16.80 -21.16
CA ARG A 574 -11.31 17.88 -21.87
C ARG A 574 -11.00 19.20 -21.15
N ASN A 575 -10.88 20.27 -21.92
CA ASN A 575 -10.87 21.60 -21.35
C ASN A 575 -12.28 22.00 -20.92
N THR A 576 -12.46 22.38 -19.66
CA THR A 576 -13.75 22.80 -19.08
C THR A 576 -13.74 24.26 -18.61
N SER A 577 -12.72 25.05 -18.98
CA SER A 577 -12.67 26.49 -18.65
C SER A 577 -13.82 27.24 -19.30
N TYR A 578 -14.41 28.20 -18.58
CA TYR A 578 -15.54 28.99 -19.06
C TYR A 578 -15.18 29.94 -20.21
N HIS A 579 -13.96 30.49 -20.21
CA HIS A 579 -13.46 31.41 -21.24
C HIS A 579 -12.06 31.03 -21.66
N ASP A 580 -11.72 31.21 -22.94
CA ASP A 580 -10.40 30.88 -23.52
C ASP A 580 -9.23 31.66 -22.89
N LYS A 581 -9.52 32.76 -22.20
CA LYS A 581 -8.53 33.59 -21.47
C LYS A 581 -8.36 33.23 -20.00
N ASP A 582 -9.23 32.37 -19.45
CA ASP A 582 -9.10 31.88 -18.08
C ASP A 582 -8.02 30.80 -18.02
N PRO A 583 -7.40 30.60 -16.86
CA PRO A 583 -6.54 29.44 -16.63
C PRO A 583 -7.24 28.15 -17.04
N MET A 584 -6.52 27.32 -17.80
CA MET A 584 -7.10 26.11 -18.37
C MET A 584 -7.37 25.07 -17.31
N THR A 585 -8.56 24.49 -17.32
CA THR A 585 -8.97 23.40 -16.42
C THR A 585 -9.19 22.14 -17.25
N LEU A 586 -8.41 21.10 -16.90
CA LEU A 586 -8.48 19.79 -17.54
C LEU A 586 -9.34 18.85 -16.69
N SER A 587 -10.50 18.47 -17.19
CA SER A 587 -11.37 17.46 -16.58
C SER A 587 -11.19 16.12 -17.28
N VAL A 588 -11.12 15.05 -16.50
CA VAL A 588 -10.89 13.69 -17.01
C VAL A 588 -12.10 13.22 -17.84
N VAL A 589 -11.84 12.51 -18.92
CA VAL A 589 -12.89 11.82 -19.69
C VAL A 589 -13.12 10.45 -19.05
N ASN A 590 -14.31 10.23 -18.50
CA ASN A 590 -14.67 9.02 -17.76
C ASN A 590 -14.54 7.75 -18.60
N THR A 591 -14.36 6.63 -17.91
CA THR A 591 -14.23 5.28 -18.48
C THR A 591 -15.34 4.36 -17.90
N PRO A 592 -15.79 3.34 -18.59
CA PRO A 592 -15.38 2.91 -19.93
C PRO A 592 -15.96 3.80 -21.05
N LYS A 593 -15.30 3.81 -22.18
CA LYS A 593 -15.69 4.60 -23.36
C LYS A 593 -15.68 3.75 -24.63
N PRO A 594 -16.51 4.07 -25.63
CA PRO A 594 -16.61 3.27 -26.86
C PRO A 594 -15.45 3.49 -27.86
N PHE A 595 -14.49 4.34 -27.51
CA PHE A 595 -13.35 4.69 -28.36
C PHE A 595 -12.07 4.80 -27.52
N GLY A 596 -10.91 4.50 -28.14
CA GLY A 596 -9.60 4.70 -27.54
C GLY A 596 -9.27 6.19 -27.36
N PRO A 597 -8.11 6.49 -26.73
CA PRO A 597 -7.17 5.51 -26.18
C PRO A 597 -7.64 4.87 -24.87
N GLY A 598 -6.97 3.80 -24.48
CA GLY A 598 -7.22 2.99 -23.27
C GLY A 598 -7.02 1.50 -23.55
N HIS A 599 -7.08 0.68 -22.51
CA HIS A 599 -7.12 -0.78 -22.66
C HIS A 599 -8.48 -1.24 -23.17
N LYS A 600 -8.48 -2.12 -24.15
CA LYS A 600 -9.70 -2.75 -24.62
C LYS A 600 -10.07 -3.91 -23.71
N VAL A 601 -11.18 -3.76 -23.00
CA VAL A 601 -11.67 -4.69 -21.97
C VAL A 601 -13.05 -5.22 -22.31
N ALA A 602 -13.37 -6.41 -21.84
CA ALA A 602 -14.72 -6.93 -21.92
C ALA A 602 -15.69 -6.11 -21.07
N THR A 603 -16.87 -5.84 -21.59
CA THR A 603 -17.93 -5.13 -20.87
C THR A 603 -19.29 -5.81 -21.10
N PRO A 604 -20.15 -5.85 -20.09
CA PRO A 604 -21.53 -6.25 -20.29
C PRO A 604 -22.24 -5.31 -21.28
N GLY A 605 -23.08 -5.85 -22.13
CA GLY A 605 -23.98 -5.06 -22.98
C GLY A 605 -25.20 -4.53 -22.21
N ASN A 606 -26.02 -3.75 -22.90
CA ASN A 606 -27.20 -3.13 -22.30
C ASN A 606 -28.39 -4.11 -22.13
N ASN A 607 -28.42 -5.18 -22.92
CA ASN A 607 -29.51 -6.13 -22.90
C ASN A 607 -29.06 -7.51 -22.38
N PRO A 608 -29.96 -8.29 -21.76
CA PRO A 608 -29.69 -9.69 -21.50
C PRO A 608 -29.34 -10.43 -22.78
N GLY A 609 -28.19 -11.08 -22.83
CA GLY A 609 -27.69 -11.77 -24.03
C GLY A 609 -26.62 -11.00 -24.83
N ASP A 610 -26.35 -9.75 -24.52
CA ASP A 610 -25.21 -8.99 -25.07
C ASP A 610 -23.91 -9.41 -24.36
N ILE A 611 -23.34 -10.54 -24.80
CA ILE A 611 -22.18 -11.19 -24.14
C ILE A 611 -20.83 -10.97 -24.86
N ASN A 612 -20.79 -10.09 -25.86
CA ASN A 612 -19.64 -9.83 -26.72
C ASN A 612 -19.24 -8.36 -26.74
N GLY A 613 -19.59 -7.61 -25.70
CA GLY A 613 -19.30 -6.18 -25.60
C GLY A 613 -17.86 -5.89 -25.21
N TYR A 614 -17.27 -4.84 -25.80
CA TYR A 614 -15.95 -4.31 -25.44
C TYR A 614 -16.00 -2.80 -25.31
N ALA A 615 -15.16 -2.26 -24.45
CA ALA A 615 -14.97 -0.83 -24.32
C ALA A 615 -13.51 -0.52 -23.97
N PHE A 616 -13.15 0.76 -23.99
CA PHE A 616 -11.82 1.21 -23.59
C PHE A 616 -11.86 1.75 -22.16
N SER A 617 -10.90 1.32 -21.35
CA SER A 617 -10.77 1.73 -19.97
C SER A 617 -9.33 2.09 -19.58
N TYR A 618 -9.20 2.83 -18.49
CA TYR A 618 -7.93 3.16 -17.87
C TYR A 618 -8.09 3.18 -16.35
N GLY A 619 -6.99 3.05 -15.64
CA GLY A 619 -6.96 3.14 -14.16
C GLY A 619 -5.82 2.37 -13.53
N THR A 620 -5.60 2.62 -12.25
CA THR A 620 -4.69 1.81 -11.43
C THR A 620 -5.22 0.39 -11.23
N SER A 621 -6.54 0.20 -11.35
CA SER A 621 -7.19 -1.12 -11.37
C SER A 621 -6.72 -1.96 -12.56
N ASN A 622 -6.66 -1.36 -13.77
CA ASN A 622 -6.14 -2.02 -14.97
C ASN A 622 -4.67 -2.44 -14.79
N ALA A 623 -3.84 -1.55 -14.23
CA ALA A 623 -2.44 -1.84 -13.94
C ALA A 623 -2.28 -2.99 -12.93
N ALA A 624 -3.10 -3.04 -11.90
CA ALA A 624 -3.12 -4.12 -10.92
C ALA A 624 -3.57 -5.46 -11.55
N ALA A 625 -4.61 -5.44 -12.39
CA ALA A 625 -5.10 -6.62 -13.12
C ALA A 625 -4.02 -7.19 -14.06
N LEU A 626 -3.36 -6.35 -14.86
CA LEU A 626 -2.25 -6.75 -15.73
C LEU A 626 -1.06 -7.28 -14.93
N THR A 627 -0.74 -6.69 -13.78
CA THR A 627 0.31 -7.20 -12.89
C THR A 627 -0.06 -8.59 -12.33
N THR A 628 -1.32 -8.81 -11.97
CA THR A 628 -1.82 -10.11 -11.53
C THR A 628 -1.69 -11.17 -12.62
N ARG A 629 -2.02 -10.81 -13.87
CA ARG A 629 -1.76 -11.65 -15.04
C ARG A 629 -0.28 -12.04 -15.16
N ARG A 630 0.64 -11.07 -15.02
CA ARG A 630 2.08 -11.35 -15.09
C ARG A 630 2.56 -12.28 -13.96
N ILE A 631 1.97 -12.16 -12.78
CA ILE A 631 2.24 -13.07 -11.66
C ILE A 631 1.81 -14.51 -11.99
N ALA A 632 0.64 -14.70 -12.61
CA ALA A 632 0.21 -16.03 -13.07
C ALA A 632 1.18 -16.62 -14.10
N MET A 633 1.64 -15.84 -15.08
CA MET A 633 2.63 -16.27 -16.07
C MET A 633 4.00 -16.56 -15.45
N LEU A 634 4.43 -15.81 -14.44
CA LEU A 634 5.67 -16.08 -13.70
C LEU A 634 5.61 -17.37 -12.87
N HIS A 635 4.43 -17.74 -12.36
CA HIS A 635 4.23 -19.02 -11.72
C HIS A 635 4.57 -20.19 -12.66
N GLU A 636 4.12 -20.12 -13.92
CA GLU A 636 4.46 -21.11 -14.95
C GLU A 636 5.98 -21.17 -15.19
N THR A 637 6.65 -20.01 -15.23
CA THR A 637 8.11 -19.92 -15.36
C THR A 637 8.81 -20.60 -14.17
N ILE A 638 8.36 -20.35 -12.93
CA ILE A 638 8.93 -20.96 -11.72
C ILE A 638 8.73 -22.49 -11.73
N ASN A 639 7.56 -22.97 -12.14
CA ASN A 639 7.30 -24.41 -12.23
C ASN A 639 8.20 -25.09 -13.28
N SER A 640 8.39 -24.48 -14.44
CA SER A 640 9.33 -24.96 -15.44
C SER A 640 10.78 -25.01 -14.90
N MET A 641 11.18 -24.05 -14.07
CA MET A 641 12.49 -24.09 -13.39
C MET A 641 12.61 -25.26 -12.42
N LYS A 642 11.57 -25.53 -11.60
CA LYS A 642 11.55 -26.65 -10.63
C LYS A 642 11.68 -28.00 -11.33
N GLU A 643 11.08 -28.14 -12.51
CA GLU A 643 11.20 -29.37 -13.33
C GLU A 643 12.60 -29.55 -13.94
N PHE A 644 13.28 -28.46 -14.31
CA PHE A 644 14.61 -28.49 -14.93
C PHE A 644 15.75 -28.66 -13.94
N GLN A 645 15.57 -28.15 -12.72
CA GLN A 645 16.58 -28.25 -11.66
C GLN A 645 16.13 -29.37 -10.71
N GLU A 646 16.80 -30.49 -10.72
CA GLU A 646 16.61 -31.61 -9.77
C GLU A 646 16.85 -31.18 -8.29
N ASP A 647 16.87 -29.87 -8.03
CA ASP A 647 17.24 -29.27 -6.77
C ASP A 647 15.98 -28.87 -5.95
N ASP A 648 15.87 -29.42 -4.75
CA ASP A 648 14.80 -29.19 -3.78
C ASP A 648 14.76 -27.74 -3.22
N ALA A 649 15.72 -26.88 -3.59
CA ALA A 649 15.88 -25.54 -3.03
C ALA A 649 14.65 -24.63 -3.23
N LEU A 650 13.90 -24.81 -4.31
CA LEU A 650 12.67 -24.07 -4.59
C LEU A 650 11.38 -24.86 -4.28
N ALA A 651 11.46 -26.16 -3.98
CA ALA A 651 10.27 -27.00 -3.78
C ALA A 651 9.43 -26.59 -2.55
N HIS A 652 10.09 -26.08 -1.50
CA HIS A 652 9.44 -25.63 -0.26
C HIS A 652 9.52 -24.11 -0.07
N ALA A 653 9.82 -23.38 -1.14
CA ALA A 653 9.97 -21.94 -1.11
C ALA A 653 8.62 -21.22 -0.93
N PRO A 654 8.57 -20.09 -0.24
CA PRO A 654 7.40 -19.24 -0.19
C PRO A 654 7.19 -18.55 -1.54
N GLU A 655 6.48 -19.20 -2.44
CA GLU A 655 6.38 -18.82 -3.85
C GLU A 655 5.83 -17.39 -4.05
N ALA A 656 4.86 -16.96 -3.22
CA ALA A 656 4.36 -15.59 -3.26
C ALA A 656 5.47 -14.54 -3.08
N LEU A 657 6.54 -14.85 -2.31
CA LEU A 657 7.70 -13.97 -2.16
C LEU A 657 8.59 -13.98 -3.40
N ILE A 658 8.77 -15.12 -4.06
CA ILE A 658 9.53 -15.21 -5.33
C ILE A 658 8.81 -14.38 -6.38
N LEU A 659 7.49 -14.53 -6.50
CA LEU A 659 6.65 -13.78 -7.43
C LEU A 659 6.73 -12.27 -7.17
N LYS A 660 6.62 -11.85 -5.90
CA LYS A 660 6.80 -10.45 -5.49
C LYS A 660 8.18 -9.91 -5.88
N ALA A 661 9.24 -10.70 -5.63
CA ALA A 661 10.61 -10.32 -5.97
C ALA A 661 10.81 -10.21 -7.49
N LEU A 662 10.37 -11.20 -8.27
CA LEU A 662 10.54 -11.24 -9.73
C LEU A 662 9.78 -10.11 -10.43
N VAL A 663 8.51 -9.88 -10.08
CA VAL A 663 7.74 -8.79 -10.67
C VAL A 663 8.42 -7.45 -10.41
N THR A 664 8.87 -7.21 -9.17
CA THR A 664 9.59 -5.97 -8.83
C THR A 664 10.96 -5.92 -9.51
N HIS A 665 11.62 -7.06 -9.71
CA HIS A 665 12.92 -7.14 -10.38
C HIS A 665 12.89 -6.66 -11.84
N GLY A 666 11.74 -6.77 -12.48
CA GLY A 666 11.49 -6.22 -13.80
C GLY A 666 11.34 -4.69 -13.84
N ALA A 667 11.19 -4.03 -12.70
CA ALA A 667 10.97 -2.59 -12.69
C ALA A 667 12.21 -1.82 -13.17
N GLU A 668 11.98 -0.85 -14.05
CA GLU A 668 13.02 0.06 -14.54
C GLU A 668 12.44 1.46 -14.82
N LEU A 669 13.27 2.48 -14.64
CA LEU A 669 12.90 3.86 -14.91
C LEU A 669 13.16 4.18 -16.39
N SER A 670 12.20 4.83 -17.05
CA SER A 670 12.40 5.37 -18.39
C SER A 670 13.28 6.61 -18.33
N ASN A 671 14.39 6.64 -19.06
CA ASN A 671 15.27 7.79 -19.14
C ASN A 671 14.56 9.04 -19.67
N ASP A 672 13.66 8.87 -20.66
CA ASP A 672 12.91 9.97 -21.26
C ASP A 672 11.91 10.57 -20.26
N ALA A 673 11.17 9.71 -19.54
CA ALA A 673 10.23 10.17 -18.52
C ALA A 673 10.94 10.81 -17.32
N GLN A 674 12.09 10.28 -16.89
CA GLN A 674 12.93 10.91 -15.87
C GLN A 674 13.38 12.30 -16.31
N ALA A 675 13.91 12.44 -17.54
CA ALA A 675 14.36 13.72 -18.08
C ALA A 675 13.22 14.75 -18.18
N ALA A 676 12.03 14.34 -18.60
CA ALA A 676 10.85 15.20 -18.67
C ALA A 676 10.46 15.73 -17.29
N CYS A 677 10.37 14.84 -16.28
CA CYS A 677 10.02 15.22 -14.91
C CYS A 677 11.16 16.03 -14.22
N GLU A 678 12.42 15.72 -14.50
CA GLU A 678 13.57 16.48 -14.00
C GLU A 678 13.56 17.91 -14.50
N ASN A 679 13.26 18.11 -15.79
CA ASN A 679 13.11 19.43 -16.40
C ASN A 679 11.94 20.25 -15.79
N ALA A 680 10.88 19.59 -15.37
CA ALA A 680 9.74 20.25 -14.76
C ALA A 680 9.96 20.57 -13.27
N LEU A 681 10.55 19.65 -12.49
CA LEU A 681 10.48 19.67 -11.02
C LEU A 681 11.82 19.84 -10.31
N LYS A 682 12.96 19.61 -10.99
CA LYS A 682 14.27 19.73 -10.34
C LYS A 682 14.73 21.17 -10.24
N THR A 683 15.09 21.58 -9.03
CA THR A 683 15.61 22.92 -8.73
C THR A 683 17.00 22.83 -8.09
N ALA A 684 17.70 23.95 -7.99
CA ALA A 684 18.98 24.02 -7.28
C ALA A 684 18.84 23.61 -5.80
N GLU A 685 17.68 23.88 -5.18
CA GLU A 685 17.42 23.62 -3.77
C GLU A 685 17.15 22.14 -3.49
N ASN A 686 16.42 21.43 -4.39
CA ASN A 686 16.06 20.03 -4.22
C ASN A 686 17.01 19.04 -4.92
N SER A 687 18.06 19.51 -5.62
CA SER A 687 18.94 18.69 -6.46
C SER A 687 19.53 17.45 -5.78
N ARG A 688 19.79 17.52 -4.48
CA ARG A 688 20.34 16.39 -3.69
C ARG A 688 19.30 15.38 -3.25
N THR A 689 18.03 15.78 -3.16
CA THR A 689 16.91 14.95 -2.67
C THR A 689 15.93 14.57 -3.79
N TYR A 690 16.18 15.04 -5.02
CA TYR A 690 15.29 14.88 -6.16
C TYR A 690 14.97 13.40 -6.48
N LYS A 691 15.93 12.47 -6.33
CA LYS A 691 15.66 11.03 -6.45
C LYS A 691 14.55 10.52 -5.49
N GLY A 692 14.35 11.18 -4.36
CA GLY A 692 13.23 10.92 -3.47
C GLY A 692 11.88 11.37 -4.05
N ASN A 693 11.89 12.47 -4.81
CA ASN A 693 10.71 12.94 -5.54
C ASN A 693 10.38 12.01 -6.72
N GLU A 694 11.39 11.55 -7.46
CA GLU A 694 11.21 10.54 -8.53
C GLU A 694 10.52 9.29 -8.01
N SER A 695 10.90 8.80 -6.83
CA SER A 695 10.26 7.63 -6.21
C SER A 695 8.78 7.84 -5.90
N GLN A 696 8.33 9.09 -5.68
CA GLN A 696 6.91 9.42 -5.52
C GLN A 696 6.13 9.37 -6.84
N LEU A 697 6.78 9.68 -7.96
CA LEU A 697 6.18 9.68 -9.29
C LEU A 697 6.15 8.27 -9.91
N PHE A 698 7.26 7.55 -9.85
CA PHE A 698 7.47 6.32 -10.61
C PHE A 698 7.55 5.04 -9.77
N GLY A 699 7.68 5.12 -8.43
CA GLY A 699 8.04 3.95 -7.62
C GLY A 699 9.44 3.45 -7.99
N TYR A 700 9.56 2.13 -8.25
CA TYR A 700 10.75 1.51 -8.86
C TYR A 700 10.71 1.52 -10.40
N GLY A 701 9.65 2.02 -11.02
CA GLY A 701 9.52 2.12 -12.47
C GLY A 701 8.52 1.13 -13.07
N GLN A 702 8.54 1.03 -14.39
CA GLN A 702 7.65 0.18 -15.17
C GLN A 702 8.24 -1.22 -15.35
N ILE A 703 7.38 -2.25 -15.33
CA ILE A 703 7.81 -3.64 -15.48
C ILE A 703 8.32 -3.89 -16.89
N ASN A 704 9.59 -4.35 -17.01
CA ASN A 704 10.15 -4.93 -18.22
C ASN A 704 9.97 -6.45 -18.21
N GLU A 705 9.00 -6.94 -18.96
CA GLU A 705 8.58 -8.34 -18.98
C GLU A 705 9.65 -9.30 -19.49
N GLN A 706 10.43 -8.88 -20.49
CA GLN A 706 11.46 -9.74 -21.08
C GLN A 706 12.52 -10.17 -20.07
N ARG A 707 12.80 -9.33 -19.08
CA ARG A 707 13.81 -9.58 -18.04
C ARG A 707 13.41 -10.63 -17.03
N ILE A 708 12.10 -10.73 -16.72
CA ILE A 708 11.62 -11.52 -15.58
C ILE A 708 11.30 -12.97 -15.91
N HIS A 709 11.12 -13.31 -17.19
CA HIS A 709 10.74 -14.66 -17.61
C HIS A 709 11.92 -15.58 -17.96
N ALA A 710 13.03 -15.03 -18.43
CA ALA A 710 14.17 -15.84 -18.86
C ALA A 710 15.47 -15.04 -18.89
N CYS A 711 16.59 -15.75 -18.90
CA CYS A 711 17.91 -15.20 -19.18
C CYS A 711 18.21 -15.23 -20.69
N THR A 712 19.23 -14.46 -21.07
CA THR A 712 19.85 -14.47 -22.41
C THR A 712 21.33 -14.79 -22.29
N THR A 713 22.07 -14.93 -23.39
CA THR A 713 23.50 -15.23 -23.36
C THR A 713 24.31 -14.21 -22.56
N ASN A 714 23.93 -12.93 -22.65
CA ASN A 714 24.61 -11.79 -21.98
C ASN A 714 23.97 -11.41 -20.62
N GLN A 715 23.12 -12.28 -20.06
CA GLN A 715 22.41 -12.03 -18.81
C GLN A 715 22.34 -13.30 -17.97
N ALA A 716 22.71 -13.21 -16.71
CA ALA A 716 22.51 -14.27 -15.71
C ALA A 716 21.68 -13.75 -14.54
N THR A 717 20.54 -14.38 -14.28
CA THR A 717 19.66 -14.09 -13.13
C THR A 717 19.70 -15.25 -12.15
N LEU A 718 20.06 -14.96 -10.90
CA LEU A 718 20.14 -15.92 -9.80
C LEU A 718 19.00 -15.64 -8.81
N ILE A 719 18.30 -16.69 -8.41
CA ILE A 719 17.19 -16.65 -7.47
C ILE A 719 17.53 -17.49 -6.24
N HIS A 720 17.12 -17.04 -5.07
CA HIS A 720 17.16 -17.85 -3.86
C HIS A 720 16.03 -17.44 -2.88
N THR A 721 15.59 -18.41 -2.08
CA THR A 721 14.70 -18.16 -0.94
C THR A 721 15.40 -18.58 0.35
N GLY A 722 15.41 -17.68 1.32
CA GLY A 722 16.07 -17.90 2.60
C GLY A 722 15.15 -17.63 3.78
N LYS A 723 15.66 -17.92 4.97
CA LYS A 723 15.02 -17.62 6.25
C LYS A 723 16.08 -17.06 7.20
N VAL A 724 16.04 -15.77 7.48
CA VAL A 724 17.00 -15.08 8.34
C VAL A 724 16.40 -14.78 9.71
N LYS A 725 17.16 -14.99 10.80
CA LYS A 725 16.73 -14.60 12.14
C LYS A 725 16.87 -13.10 12.34
N LEU A 726 16.05 -12.54 13.25
CA LEU A 726 16.22 -11.16 13.66
C LEU A 726 17.64 -10.93 14.24
N ASP A 727 18.24 -9.83 13.81
CA ASP A 727 19.58 -9.37 14.15
C ASP A 727 20.72 -10.26 13.61
N ASP A 728 20.42 -11.16 12.64
CA ASP A 728 21.40 -11.92 11.86
C ASP A 728 21.44 -11.43 10.39
N ALA A 729 22.41 -11.92 9.63
CA ALA A 729 22.55 -11.68 8.18
C ALA A 729 22.96 -12.94 7.44
N ASP A 730 22.55 -13.02 6.15
CA ASP A 730 22.94 -14.07 5.23
C ASP A 730 23.86 -13.50 4.13
N ILE A 731 24.98 -14.18 3.84
CA ILE A 731 25.94 -13.78 2.81
C ILE A 731 25.81 -14.72 1.61
N TYR A 732 25.50 -14.13 0.46
CA TYR A 732 25.48 -14.77 -0.84
C TYR A 732 26.75 -14.42 -1.63
N ARG A 733 27.16 -15.31 -2.53
CA ARG A 733 28.31 -15.13 -3.41
C ARG A 733 27.84 -15.19 -4.85
N PHE A 734 27.91 -14.07 -5.55
CA PHE A 734 27.62 -14.01 -6.98
C PHE A 734 28.93 -14.19 -7.76
N PRO A 735 29.11 -15.27 -8.54
CA PRO A 735 30.34 -15.52 -9.27
C PRO A 735 30.51 -14.53 -10.43
N LEU A 736 31.72 -14.00 -10.59
CA LEU A 736 32.03 -13.08 -11.67
C LEU A 736 32.42 -13.83 -12.95
N PRO A 737 31.78 -13.54 -14.09
CA PRO A 737 32.13 -14.14 -15.37
C PRO A 737 33.43 -13.53 -15.89
N ASN A 738 34.39 -14.39 -16.29
CA ASN A 738 35.72 -13.99 -16.76
C ASN A 738 35.65 -13.06 -17.99
N CYS A 739 34.62 -13.19 -18.82
CA CYS A 739 34.42 -12.35 -20.01
C CYS A 739 34.29 -10.86 -19.69
N LEU A 740 34.05 -10.49 -18.43
CA LEU A 740 34.01 -9.09 -17.96
C LEU A 740 35.34 -8.60 -17.34
N SER A 741 36.34 -9.49 -17.17
CA SER A 741 37.61 -9.10 -16.55
C SER A 741 38.46 -8.24 -17.49
N ALA A 742 38.90 -7.08 -17.00
CA ALA A 742 39.73 -6.11 -17.73
C ALA A 742 39.14 -5.62 -19.08
N VAL A 743 37.84 -5.66 -19.23
CA VAL A 743 37.11 -5.24 -20.44
C VAL A 743 36.30 -3.98 -20.13
N GLU A 744 36.36 -3.00 -21.03
CA GLU A 744 35.53 -1.78 -20.98
C GLU A 744 34.22 -2.07 -21.69
N GLU A 745 33.23 -2.49 -20.91
CA GLU A 745 31.89 -2.85 -21.38
C GLU A 745 30.84 -2.37 -20.40
N GLU A 746 29.75 -1.87 -20.91
CA GLU A 746 28.61 -1.51 -20.10
C GLU A 746 28.02 -2.76 -19.42
N ARG A 747 27.91 -2.71 -18.13
CA ARG A 747 27.34 -3.77 -17.31
C ARG A 747 26.42 -3.21 -16.26
N ARG A 748 25.41 -3.98 -15.91
CA ARG A 748 24.38 -3.62 -14.96
C ARG A 748 24.16 -4.76 -13.98
N MET A 749 24.09 -4.42 -12.70
CA MET A 749 23.65 -5.37 -11.67
C MET A 749 22.33 -4.88 -11.06
N ILE A 750 21.34 -5.75 -11.07
CA ILE A 750 20.01 -5.52 -10.52
C ILE A 750 19.84 -6.42 -9.31
N ILE A 751 19.44 -5.85 -8.18
CA ILE A 751 19.30 -6.58 -6.91
C ILE A 751 17.90 -6.33 -6.36
N THR A 752 17.13 -7.40 -6.14
CA THR A 752 15.79 -7.30 -5.57
C THR A 752 15.64 -8.28 -4.41
N LEU A 753 15.20 -7.77 -3.26
CA LEU A 753 14.91 -8.55 -2.06
C LEU A 753 13.46 -8.27 -1.63
N ALA A 754 12.65 -9.32 -1.48
CA ALA A 754 11.26 -9.22 -1.03
C ALA A 754 11.01 -10.09 0.20
N TRP A 755 10.16 -9.61 1.11
CA TRP A 755 9.74 -10.36 2.31
C TRP A 755 8.34 -9.94 2.76
N PHE A 756 7.72 -10.74 3.61
CA PHE A 756 6.54 -10.35 4.37
C PHE A 756 6.96 -10.11 5.83
N SER A 757 6.74 -8.89 6.32
CA SER A 757 7.03 -8.55 7.71
C SER A 757 5.83 -8.88 8.59
N PRO A 758 6.03 -9.57 9.73
CA PRO A 758 5.03 -9.50 10.80
C PRO A 758 4.86 -8.05 11.24
N ILE A 759 3.68 -7.71 11.73
CA ILE A 759 3.31 -6.34 12.10
C ILE A 759 3.05 -6.20 13.60
N ASN A 760 3.24 -4.98 14.11
CA ASN A 760 2.76 -4.55 15.41
C ASN A 760 1.91 -3.29 15.22
N PRO A 761 0.58 -3.42 15.12
CA PRO A 761 -0.32 -2.31 14.81
C PRO A 761 -0.37 -1.23 15.88
N MET A 762 0.10 -1.53 17.10
CA MET A 762 0.15 -0.59 18.22
C MET A 762 1.47 0.20 18.31
N HIS A 763 2.39 -0.01 17.34
CA HIS A 763 3.71 0.64 17.34
C HIS A 763 3.90 1.51 16.10
N SER A 764 4.42 2.75 16.27
CA SER A 764 4.64 3.69 15.15
C SER A 764 5.56 3.15 14.05
N GLU A 765 6.59 2.36 14.39
CA GLU A 765 7.45 1.70 13.41
C GLU A 765 6.73 0.56 12.65
N TYR A 766 5.63 0.01 13.21
CA TYR A 766 4.70 -0.92 12.63
C TYR A 766 5.28 -2.30 12.25
N ARG A 767 6.31 -2.37 11.38
CA ARG A 767 6.96 -3.62 10.96
C ARG A 767 7.84 -4.19 12.05
N GLN A 768 7.76 -5.51 12.30
CA GLN A 768 8.63 -6.17 13.29
C GLN A 768 9.99 -6.58 12.75
N ALA A 769 10.15 -6.60 11.42
CA ALA A 769 11.40 -6.90 10.75
C ALA A 769 11.71 -5.91 9.63
N GLN A 770 12.98 -5.54 9.51
CA GLN A 770 13.51 -4.73 8.41
C GLN A 770 14.68 -5.47 7.77
N LEU A 771 14.55 -5.78 6.47
CA LEU A 771 15.61 -6.36 5.68
C LEU A 771 16.20 -5.33 4.70
N TRP A 772 17.46 -5.51 4.31
CA TRP A 772 18.12 -4.74 3.25
C TRP A 772 19.36 -5.48 2.77
N VAL A 773 19.78 -5.17 1.56
CA VAL A 773 21.06 -5.62 1.02
C VAL A 773 22.13 -4.56 1.28
N SER A 774 23.31 -4.97 1.73
CA SER A 774 24.47 -4.08 1.88
C SER A 774 24.96 -3.61 0.50
N ASP A 775 25.59 -2.43 0.45
CA ASP A 775 26.10 -1.88 -0.82
C ASP A 775 27.15 -2.84 -1.42
N PRO A 776 26.86 -3.51 -2.53
CA PRO A 776 27.75 -4.50 -3.14
C PRO A 776 29.06 -3.90 -3.66
N LYS A 777 29.13 -2.57 -3.88
CA LYS A 777 30.34 -1.87 -4.31
C LYS A 777 31.51 -2.03 -3.35
N GLN A 778 31.22 -2.26 -2.06
CA GLN A 778 32.25 -2.43 -1.04
C GLN A 778 32.98 -3.79 -1.15
N SER A 779 32.35 -4.77 -1.78
CA SER A 779 32.85 -6.15 -1.93
C SER A 779 33.10 -6.54 -3.38
N SER A 780 32.77 -5.69 -4.35
CA SER A 780 32.90 -5.97 -5.79
C SER A 780 34.23 -5.49 -6.34
N PRO A 781 34.97 -6.32 -7.07
CA PRO A 781 36.09 -5.87 -7.89
C PRO A 781 35.62 -5.04 -9.11
N LEU A 782 34.37 -5.17 -9.54
CA LEU A 782 33.78 -4.34 -10.58
C LEU A 782 33.41 -2.95 -10.02
N GLU A 783 33.79 -1.90 -10.75
CA GLU A 783 33.39 -0.53 -10.41
C GLU A 783 31.94 -0.28 -10.89
N PHE A 784 31.08 0.15 -9.97
CA PHE A 784 29.72 0.55 -10.24
C PHE A 784 29.45 2.00 -9.80
N SER A 785 28.58 2.69 -10.52
CA SER A 785 28.05 4.02 -10.19
C SER A 785 27.14 3.98 -8.93
N ALA A 786 26.62 5.12 -8.54
CA ALA A 786 25.56 5.16 -7.53
C ALA A 786 24.28 4.50 -8.07
N GLY A 787 23.55 3.80 -7.20
CA GLY A 787 22.27 3.19 -7.55
C GLY A 787 21.23 4.21 -8.04
N ASP A 788 20.25 3.74 -8.77
CA ASP A 788 19.25 4.59 -9.40
C ASP A 788 18.27 5.21 -8.41
N TYR A 789 18.06 4.56 -7.26
CA TYR A 789 17.02 4.97 -6.31
C TYR A 789 17.59 5.67 -5.07
N TYR A 790 16.71 6.39 -4.35
CA TYR A 790 17.09 7.07 -3.13
C TYR A 790 17.24 6.07 -1.98
N HIS A 791 18.46 5.76 -1.59
CA HIS A 791 18.83 4.70 -0.64
C HIS A 791 18.14 4.75 0.73
N HIS A 792 17.67 5.93 1.17
CA HIS A 792 16.92 6.06 2.41
C HIS A 792 15.49 5.51 2.29
N HIS A 793 14.88 5.53 1.10
CA HIS A 793 13.53 5.03 0.85
C HIS A 793 13.51 3.53 0.59
N GLN A 794 14.48 2.99 -0.17
CA GLN A 794 14.58 1.57 -0.52
C GLN A 794 14.54 0.64 0.70
N LYS A 795 15.18 1.04 1.82
CA LYS A 795 15.28 0.23 3.05
C LYS A 795 14.04 0.29 3.95
N LYS A 796 12.98 1.00 3.54
CA LYS A 796 11.81 1.30 4.38
C LYS A 796 10.57 0.45 4.08
N GLY A 797 10.49 -0.19 2.92
CA GLY A 797 9.41 -1.09 2.52
C GLY A 797 9.61 -2.54 2.98
N THR A 798 8.92 -3.46 2.31
CA THR A 798 9.15 -4.91 2.34
C THR A 798 9.64 -5.42 0.98
N VAL A 799 10.09 -4.50 0.15
CA VAL A 799 10.86 -4.72 -1.08
C VAL A 799 12.06 -3.78 -1.05
N TYR A 800 13.23 -4.31 -1.30
CA TYR A 800 14.44 -3.57 -1.65
C TYR A 800 14.74 -3.87 -3.11
N HIS A 801 14.90 -2.84 -3.92
CA HIS A 801 15.28 -2.98 -5.32
C HIS A 801 16.30 -1.89 -5.66
N ASP A 802 17.39 -2.26 -6.34
CA ASP A 802 18.41 -1.32 -6.79
C ASP A 802 19.01 -1.75 -8.12
N VAL A 803 19.39 -0.77 -8.92
CA VAL A 803 20.07 -0.95 -10.20
C VAL A 803 21.36 -0.15 -10.15
N ILE A 804 22.47 -0.85 -10.27
CA ILE A 804 23.83 -0.25 -10.31
C ILE A 804 24.48 -0.56 -11.63
N GLN A 805 25.17 0.40 -12.20
CA GLN A 805 25.75 0.33 -13.55
C GLN A 805 27.22 0.68 -13.54
N GLY A 806 28.00 0.17 -14.49
CA GLY A 806 29.39 0.50 -14.68
C GLY A 806 29.90 0.12 -16.07
N ASP A 807 30.92 0.83 -16.54
CA ASP A 807 31.49 0.67 -17.88
C ASP A 807 33.03 0.49 -17.87
N ARG A 808 33.68 0.79 -16.73
CA ARG A 808 35.15 0.81 -16.63
C ARG A 808 35.75 -0.57 -16.58
N ALA A 809 36.85 -0.75 -17.31
CA ALA A 809 37.66 -1.95 -17.21
C ALA A 809 38.18 -2.16 -15.79
N SER A 810 37.82 -3.29 -15.19
CA SER A 810 38.27 -3.70 -13.84
C SER A 810 38.85 -5.10 -13.91
N PRO A 811 40.16 -5.29 -13.68
CA PRO A 811 40.78 -6.61 -13.67
C PRO A 811 40.40 -7.40 -12.41
N PHE A 812 39.99 -8.65 -12.58
CA PHE A 812 39.75 -9.60 -11.50
C PHE A 812 40.19 -11.00 -11.94
N LEU A 813 40.36 -11.88 -10.96
CA LEU A 813 40.83 -13.25 -11.20
C LEU A 813 39.66 -14.21 -11.44
N SER A 814 39.94 -15.32 -12.12
CA SER A 814 38.96 -16.41 -12.24
C SER A 814 38.60 -16.94 -10.84
N GLY A 815 37.31 -17.02 -10.53
CA GLY A 815 36.82 -17.42 -9.24
C GLY A 815 36.57 -16.26 -8.26
N ASP A 816 36.81 -15.00 -8.65
CA ASP A 816 36.38 -13.84 -7.86
C ASP A 816 34.86 -13.74 -7.85
N GLU A 817 34.31 -13.22 -6.75
CA GLU A 817 32.88 -13.18 -6.45
C GLU A 817 32.47 -11.80 -5.89
N ILE A 818 31.22 -11.43 -6.12
CA ILE A 818 30.59 -10.30 -5.41
C ILE A 818 29.84 -10.85 -4.20
N GLN A 819 30.13 -10.32 -3.02
CA GLN A 819 29.40 -10.71 -1.81
C GLN A 819 28.17 -9.81 -1.64
N LEU A 820 27.01 -10.44 -1.50
CA LEU A 820 25.73 -9.81 -1.25
C LEU A 820 25.27 -10.20 0.17
N LYS A 821 25.18 -9.21 1.07
CA LYS A 821 24.80 -9.44 2.45
C LYS A 821 23.36 -8.98 2.68
N VAL A 822 22.48 -9.94 2.96
CA VAL A 822 21.08 -9.71 3.33
C VAL A 822 21.01 -9.57 4.85
N ASN A 823 20.79 -8.38 5.33
CA ASN A 823 20.68 -8.06 6.77
C ASN A 823 19.22 -8.13 7.23
N CYS A 824 18.98 -8.55 8.47
CA CYS A 824 17.65 -8.53 9.09
C CYS A 824 17.72 -7.92 10.49
N LYS A 825 17.03 -6.80 10.72
CA LYS A 825 17.00 -6.08 12.00
C LYS A 825 15.63 -6.14 12.66
N ALA A 826 15.62 -6.42 13.96
CA ALA A 826 14.41 -6.32 14.79
C ALA A 826 13.87 -4.88 14.85
N ARG A 827 12.56 -4.73 14.67
CA ARG A 827 11.80 -3.47 14.74
C ARG A 827 10.50 -3.67 15.53
N ALA A 828 9.81 -2.60 15.87
CA ALA A 828 8.48 -2.58 16.49
C ALA A 828 8.27 -3.64 17.59
N GLY A 829 9.30 -3.92 18.39
CA GLY A 829 9.25 -4.90 19.48
C GLY A 829 9.34 -6.37 19.05
N GLY A 830 9.69 -6.66 17.78
CA GLY A 830 9.92 -8.02 17.27
C GLY A 830 10.98 -8.77 18.09
N LYS A 831 10.72 -10.03 18.44
CA LYS A 831 11.61 -10.89 19.22
C LYS A 831 11.53 -12.33 18.73
N ARG A 832 12.69 -12.98 18.58
CA ARG A 832 12.81 -14.42 18.27
C ARG A 832 12.03 -14.86 17.03
N LEU A 833 11.97 -13.99 16.00
CA LEU A 833 11.34 -14.30 14.73
C LEU A 833 12.39 -14.74 13.71
N THR A 834 11.98 -15.58 12.79
CA THR A 834 12.72 -15.94 11.57
C THR A 834 11.89 -15.47 10.39
N ILE A 835 12.48 -14.68 9.51
CA ILE A 835 11.78 -13.99 8.43
C ILE A 835 12.11 -14.68 7.10
N PRO A 836 11.12 -15.24 6.40
CA PRO A 836 11.31 -15.75 5.04
C PRO A 836 11.48 -14.58 4.07
N TYR A 837 12.35 -14.75 3.08
CA TYR A 837 12.60 -13.76 2.03
C TYR A 837 12.94 -14.43 0.71
N ALA A 838 12.81 -13.69 -0.40
CA ALA A 838 13.29 -14.04 -1.72
C ALA A 838 14.31 -13.00 -2.20
N LEU A 839 15.43 -13.46 -2.76
CA LEU A 839 16.48 -12.64 -3.36
C LEU A 839 16.59 -12.98 -4.84
N VAL A 840 16.55 -11.97 -5.69
CA VAL A 840 16.78 -12.06 -7.14
C VAL A 840 17.89 -11.11 -7.53
N VAL A 841 18.90 -11.61 -8.23
CA VAL A 841 20.05 -10.81 -8.67
C VAL A 841 20.35 -11.11 -10.13
N THR A 842 20.41 -10.06 -10.95
CA THR A 842 20.81 -10.16 -12.36
C THR A 842 22.12 -9.41 -12.58
N LEU A 843 23.00 -10.00 -13.34
CA LEU A 843 24.14 -9.33 -13.98
C LEU A 843 23.94 -9.40 -15.49
N ASP A 844 23.88 -8.28 -16.15
CA ASP A 844 23.73 -8.16 -17.60
C ASP A 844 24.73 -7.18 -18.24
N SER A 845 24.89 -7.28 -19.55
CA SER A 845 25.66 -6.34 -20.38
C SER A 845 24.87 -6.02 -21.65
N SER A 846 25.01 -4.79 -22.17
CA SER A 846 24.46 -4.41 -23.48
C SER A 846 25.09 -5.21 -24.65
N ASN A 847 26.29 -5.79 -24.46
CA ASN A 847 26.97 -6.60 -25.45
C ASN A 847 26.42 -8.03 -25.49
N VAL A 848 25.52 -8.31 -26.40
CA VAL A 848 24.84 -9.62 -26.58
C VAL A 848 25.77 -10.82 -26.90
N LYS A 849 27.07 -10.57 -27.21
CA LYS A 849 28.05 -11.62 -27.53
C LYS A 849 28.78 -12.18 -26.31
N LEU A 850 28.67 -11.49 -25.16
CA LEU A 850 29.34 -11.93 -23.94
C LEU A 850 28.65 -13.16 -23.34
N PRO A 851 29.38 -14.25 -23.06
CA PRO A 851 28.83 -15.51 -22.55
C PRO A 851 28.61 -15.47 -21.02
N ILE A 852 27.97 -14.41 -20.52
CA ILE A 852 27.77 -14.19 -19.08
C ILE A 852 27.02 -15.36 -18.45
N TYR A 853 25.93 -15.81 -19.08
CA TYR A 853 25.12 -16.90 -18.56
C TYR A 853 25.91 -18.19 -18.36
N GLU A 854 26.67 -18.64 -19.39
CA GLU A 854 27.39 -19.90 -19.35
C GLU A 854 28.54 -19.87 -18.33
N GLU A 855 29.25 -18.74 -18.23
CA GLU A 855 30.35 -18.63 -17.30
C GLU A 855 29.89 -18.56 -15.84
N VAL A 856 28.78 -17.84 -15.57
CA VAL A 856 28.15 -17.82 -14.26
C VAL A 856 27.64 -19.21 -13.88
N LYS A 857 26.92 -19.89 -14.78
CA LYS A 857 26.43 -21.25 -14.57
C LYS A 857 27.56 -22.25 -14.22
N ALA A 858 28.64 -22.25 -15.00
CA ALA A 858 29.77 -23.14 -14.75
C ALA A 858 30.44 -22.86 -13.39
N SER A 859 30.53 -21.60 -12.99
CA SER A 859 31.08 -21.23 -11.68
C SER A 859 30.17 -21.64 -10.51
N LEU A 860 28.84 -21.53 -10.65
CA LEU A 860 27.87 -22.01 -9.65
C LEU A 860 27.96 -23.56 -9.47
N GLU A 861 28.09 -24.32 -10.55
CA GLU A 861 28.25 -25.76 -10.48
C GLU A 861 29.51 -26.16 -9.67
N GLN A 862 30.61 -25.40 -9.83
CA GLN A 862 31.81 -25.59 -9.02
C GLN A 862 31.65 -25.24 -7.55
N GLN A 863 30.92 -24.14 -7.26
CA GLN A 863 30.59 -23.73 -5.86
C GLN A 863 29.76 -24.81 -5.16
N LEU A 864 28.73 -25.34 -5.81
CA LEU A 864 27.88 -26.40 -5.27
C LEU A 864 28.66 -27.70 -4.98
N GLU A 865 29.57 -28.11 -5.89
CA GLU A 865 30.44 -29.25 -5.62
C GLU A 865 31.35 -29.02 -4.39
N GLN A 866 31.85 -27.83 -4.17
CA GLN A 866 32.68 -27.51 -3.00
C GLN A 866 31.88 -27.57 -1.70
N VAL A 867 30.67 -27.00 -1.64
CA VAL A 867 29.78 -27.05 -0.46
C VAL A 867 29.46 -28.52 -0.12
N THR A 868 29.10 -29.34 -1.11
CA THR A 868 28.79 -30.76 -0.88
C THR A 868 29.98 -31.53 -0.33
N LYS A 869 31.21 -31.24 -0.81
CA LYS A 869 32.43 -31.85 -0.30
C LYS A 869 32.77 -31.45 1.14
N GLU A 870 32.48 -30.18 1.52
CA GLU A 870 32.65 -29.71 2.90
C GLU A 870 31.65 -30.35 3.85
N GLU A 871 30.38 -30.50 3.46
CA GLU A 871 29.36 -31.20 4.27
C GLU A 871 29.64 -32.71 4.47
N ILE A 872 30.19 -33.38 3.49
CA ILE A 872 30.58 -34.81 3.60
C ILE A 872 31.81 -34.97 4.50
N SER A 873 32.63 -33.94 4.67
CA SER A 873 33.86 -33.98 5.48
C SER A 873 33.69 -33.64 6.94
N ILE A 874 32.48 -33.17 7.36
CA ILE A 874 32.08 -32.95 8.75
C ILE A 874 31.30 -34.15 9.30
#